data_a8a3e35d6189a6a3760fb18ff2af20da
#
_entry.id   a8a3e35d6189a6a3760fb18ff2af20da
#
_cell.length_a   1.000
_cell.length_b   1.000
_cell.length_c   1.000
_cell.angle_alpha   90.00
_cell.angle_beta   90.00
_cell.angle_gamma   90.00
#
_symmetry.space_group_name_H-M   'P 1'
#
loop_
_entity.id
_entity.type
_entity.pdbx_description
1 polymer ?
#
loop_
_entity_poly.entity_id
_entity_poly.type
_entity_poly.pdbx_seq_one_letter_code
_entity_poly.pdbx_strand_id
1 'polypeptide(L)'
;RAAKLELRDLSAPLQVYSDPFESRVEFARVSFGKNHLSHRSGRSDAFEWPTLARVGDEAARLAGLRVGNEGNTGMSSPKRYLWSREPTKQPWRLNYHGLGGDNEPFAAQGPFAVLVNDLGEPLHRLADDDPEKLPAMDPRYSRSSLFMFALVEIFLHAIGMVNSPGHRLQQPNSENPRRLDRIIMTIPSALSLAERRILNTRAHDARDLAYRLLRMIGEAELPPVADGALDDAGLARLPTAEGGIALPQILFEWDEASATQAVYMYSQIARNFAGHAGAFFDVMRRADNTTPKSLRVATLDIGGGTTDLVVINYHYDGAGANTTIFPEQLFREGFSLAGDDVVLHVIQEHVLGPIEKAAEAAGVPSGSAMIAELFGGNRSGQGVAWEVRRQQFAVQIAQPIAIRMLARYETSEESGDRTAQTFGFTELFAEGKAPSPTIVGWVNEEVARRGGTSFDLAQVKFPVDFEHLERTVRSVLQPMLEVLSEIIWRYRTDVVLVSGRPSRLPAIHECLREALPMYNGRIVPLHHFHVGHWYPFRDFQARIDDPKTTAAVGAMVSVLAEGGIEGFNLRGDRMRHLKSTARYIGKLDGSGRIPAEDTYYADLDLDDESKNLPDSAFDFRGVMALGFRQFPNPWWPATRLYTLDYVTDQERARLNPMTPISVRLARKQRGQDRLSEDLVIEEARTSPESGLKQAKGSLALKLQTLRDSEGYWLDTGILKQS
;
A
#
# COMPACT_ATOMS: atom_id res chain seq x y z
N ARG A 1 20.16 15.38 12.77
CA ARG A 1 18.99 15.02 13.61
C ARG A 1 17.87 14.62 12.68
N ALA A 2 17.27 13.44 12.89
CA ALA A 2 16.05 13.07 12.18
C ALA A 2 14.87 13.90 12.72
N ALA A 3 14.07 14.47 11.83
CA ALA A 3 12.80 15.09 12.15
C ALA A 3 11.68 14.24 11.54
N LYS A 4 10.56 14.11 12.24
CA LYS A 4 9.35 13.50 11.69
C LYS A 4 8.72 14.47 10.70
N LEU A 5 8.13 13.93 9.63
CA LEU A 5 7.28 14.75 8.77
C LEU A 5 6.00 15.12 9.53
N GLU A 6 5.63 16.37 9.43
CA GLU A 6 4.37 16.89 9.95
C GLU A 6 3.46 17.27 8.78
N LEU A 7 2.28 16.68 8.74
CA LEU A 7 1.22 17.08 7.82
C LEU A 7 0.27 18.02 8.57
N ARG A 8 0.18 19.23 8.09
CA ARG A 8 -0.81 20.17 8.60
C ARG A 8 -2.16 19.88 7.97
N ASP A 9 -3.19 19.77 8.80
CA ASP A 9 -4.57 19.70 8.30
C ASP A 9 -4.92 21.04 7.65
N LEU A 10 -5.02 21.05 6.33
CA LEU A 10 -5.24 22.29 5.61
C LEU A 10 -6.68 22.79 5.76
N SER A 11 -7.63 21.89 6.00
CA SER A 11 -9.03 22.24 6.28
C SER A 11 -9.30 22.61 7.74
N ALA A 12 -8.35 22.28 8.65
CA ALA A 12 -8.36 22.67 10.07
C ALA A 12 -6.94 23.06 10.52
N PRO A 13 -6.38 24.22 10.09
CA PRO A 13 -4.94 24.55 10.15
C PRO A 13 -4.30 24.58 11.54
N LEU A 14 -5.10 24.50 12.61
CA LEU A 14 -4.60 24.36 13.97
C LEU A 14 -4.20 22.91 14.30
N GLN A 15 -4.64 21.94 13.50
CA GLN A 15 -4.30 20.53 13.68
C GLN A 15 -3.07 20.19 12.84
N VAL A 16 -2.16 19.44 13.46
CA VAL A 16 -0.95 18.93 12.83
C VAL A 16 -0.81 17.45 13.19
N TYR A 17 -0.63 16.62 12.18
CA TYR A 17 -0.42 15.19 12.35
C TYR A 17 1.05 14.85 12.09
N SER A 18 1.62 13.96 12.87
CA SER A 18 2.98 13.46 12.66
C SER A 18 2.96 11.99 12.25
N ASP A 19 3.94 11.57 11.47
CA ASP A 19 4.12 10.16 11.08
C ASP A 19 3.94 9.19 12.27
N PRO A 20 3.38 7.98 12.02
CA PRO A 20 2.90 7.45 10.75
C PRO A 20 1.50 7.95 10.39
N PHE A 21 1.20 8.09 9.09
CA PHE A 21 -0.08 8.56 8.57
C PHE A 21 -0.91 7.45 7.98
N GLU A 22 -2.24 7.63 7.97
CA GLU A 22 -3.13 6.75 7.21
C GLU A 22 -2.86 6.85 5.70
N SER A 23 -2.84 5.71 5.02
CA SER A 23 -2.67 5.66 3.57
C SER A 23 -4.00 5.92 2.87
N ARG A 24 -4.38 7.21 2.77
CA ARG A 24 -5.62 7.66 2.14
C ARG A 24 -5.40 8.92 1.35
N VAL A 25 -6.17 9.06 0.26
CA VAL A 25 -6.34 10.30 -0.52
C VAL A 25 -7.80 10.70 -0.49
N GLU A 26 -8.07 11.98 -0.29
CA GLU A 26 -9.41 12.55 -0.37
C GLU A 26 -9.33 13.87 -1.15
N PHE A 27 -10.26 14.07 -2.09
CA PHE A 27 -10.31 15.32 -2.84
C PHE A 27 -11.07 16.38 -2.09
N ALA A 28 -10.40 17.44 -1.71
CA ALA A 28 -11.02 18.60 -1.06
C ALA A 28 -10.29 19.89 -1.44
N ARG A 29 -11.07 20.91 -1.76
CA ARG A 29 -10.56 22.26 -1.99
C ARG A 29 -10.34 22.94 -0.65
N VAL A 30 -9.20 23.58 -0.49
CA VAL A 30 -8.87 24.33 0.71
C VAL A 30 -8.37 25.72 0.38
N SER A 31 -8.89 26.68 1.09
CA SER A 31 -8.52 28.09 0.96
C SER A 31 -8.31 28.73 2.33
N PHE A 32 -7.42 29.70 2.38
CA PHE A 32 -6.99 30.37 3.62
C PHE A 32 -7.15 31.88 3.51
N GLY A 33 -7.14 32.51 4.67
CA GLY A 33 -7.14 33.96 4.81
C GLY A 33 -8.50 34.54 5.15
N LYS A 34 -8.47 35.80 5.60
CA LYS A 34 -9.68 36.49 6.02
C LYS A 34 -10.28 37.31 4.90
N ASN A 35 -11.60 37.24 4.78
CA ASN A 35 -12.41 37.86 3.73
C ASN A 35 -12.35 39.42 3.62
N HIS A 36 -11.77 40.13 4.59
CA HIS A 36 -11.81 41.61 4.55
C HIS A 36 -10.88 42.26 3.52
N LEU A 37 -9.94 41.50 2.93
CA LEU A 37 -9.18 41.97 1.77
C LEU A 37 -9.88 41.65 0.44
N SER A 38 -10.80 40.72 0.44
CA SER A 38 -11.49 40.20 -0.74
C SER A 38 -12.57 41.13 -1.29
N HIS A 39 -13.16 41.99 -0.47
CA HIS A 39 -14.18 42.99 -0.92
C HIS A 39 -13.66 43.95 -1.99
N ARG A 40 -12.35 44.17 -2.07
CA ARG A 40 -11.73 45.02 -3.13
C ARG A 40 -11.40 44.27 -4.42
N SER A 41 -11.15 42.96 -4.34
CA SER A 41 -10.70 42.14 -5.49
C SER A 41 -11.77 41.18 -6.01
N GLY A 42 -12.94 41.10 -5.36
CA GLY A 42 -14.02 40.17 -5.69
C GLY A 42 -13.66 38.70 -5.41
N ARG A 43 -12.58 38.43 -4.67
CA ARG A 43 -12.17 37.07 -4.28
C ARG A 43 -12.75 36.75 -2.91
N SER A 44 -13.22 35.54 -2.72
CA SER A 44 -13.75 35.04 -1.46
C SER A 44 -12.64 34.65 -0.46
N ASP A 45 -11.43 34.34 -0.96
CA ASP A 45 -10.32 33.83 -0.17
C ASP A 45 -9.00 34.51 -0.57
N ALA A 46 -8.09 34.70 0.39
CA ALA A 46 -6.80 35.33 0.16
C ALA A 46 -5.79 34.39 -0.51
N PHE A 47 -5.86 33.11 -0.20
CA PHE A 47 -4.93 32.08 -0.68
C PHE A 47 -5.66 30.75 -0.84
N GLU A 48 -5.37 30.05 -1.95
CA GLU A 48 -5.85 28.70 -2.23
C GLU A 48 -4.67 27.73 -2.32
N TRP A 49 -4.79 26.57 -1.66
CA TRP A 49 -3.76 25.53 -1.77
C TRP A 49 -3.73 24.95 -3.18
N PRO A 50 -2.55 24.71 -3.77
CA PRO A 50 -2.44 24.43 -5.20
C PRO A 50 -2.94 23.04 -5.63
N THR A 51 -3.09 22.09 -4.71
CA THR A 51 -3.62 20.75 -4.99
C THR A 51 -5.01 20.54 -4.43
N LEU A 52 -5.73 19.56 -5.00
CA LEU A 52 -7.02 19.09 -4.50
C LEU A 52 -6.90 17.82 -3.66
N ALA A 53 -5.75 17.14 -3.68
CA ALA A 53 -5.53 15.90 -2.96
C ALA A 53 -5.14 16.18 -1.50
N ARG A 54 -5.95 15.74 -0.55
CA ARG A 54 -5.61 15.68 0.89
C ARG A 54 -5.09 14.29 1.19
N VAL A 55 -4.20 14.13 2.16
CA VAL A 55 -3.54 12.87 2.49
C VAL A 55 -3.52 12.60 3.99
N GLY A 56 -3.27 11.36 4.36
CA GLY A 56 -3.08 10.97 5.75
C GLY A 56 -4.32 11.15 6.61
N ASP A 57 -4.11 11.61 7.84
CA ASP A 57 -5.19 11.78 8.83
C ASP A 57 -6.19 12.88 8.44
N GLU A 58 -5.77 13.92 7.71
CA GLU A 58 -6.71 14.89 7.13
C GLU A 58 -7.68 14.21 6.18
N ALA A 59 -7.17 13.39 5.25
CA ALA A 59 -8.01 12.65 4.31
C ALA A 59 -8.94 11.67 5.04
N ALA A 60 -8.46 10.97 6.05
CA ALA A 60 -9.27 10.07 6.86
C ALA A 60 -10.39 10.82 7.62
N ARG A 61 -10.07 11.98 8.19
CA ARG A 61 -11.05 12.82 8.87
C ARG A 61 -12.13 13.33 7.90
N LEU A 62 -11.72 13.81 6.73
CA LEU A 62 -12.65 14.30 5.71
C LEU A 62 -13.58 13.18 5.21
N ALA A 63 -13.04 12.00 4.95
CA ALA A 63 -13.83 10.82 4.57
C ALA A 63 -14.82 10.42 5.66
N GLY A 64 -14.41 10.50 6.94
CA GLY A 64 -15.26 10.22 8.10
C GLY A 64 -16.40 11.23 8.30
N LEU A 65 -16.26 12.45 7.78
CA LEU A 65 -17.28 13.50 7.87
C LEU A 65 -18.15 13.63 6.61
N ARG A 66 -17.89 12.83 5.59
CA ARG A 66 -18.58 12.91 4.32
C ARG A 66 -20.09 12.65 4.47
N VAL A 67 -20.90 13.49 3.85
CA VAL A 67 -22.36 13.38 3.83
C VAL A 67 -22.94 13.19 2.42
N GLY A 68 -22.20 13.53 1.38
CA GLY A 68 -22.62 13.41 -0.03
C GLY A 68 -22.79 11.95 -0.51
N ASN A 69 -23.41 11.75 -1.67
CA ASN A 69 -23.74 10.44 -2.23
C ASN A 69 -23.65 10.37 -3.76
N GLU A 70 -23.06 11.39 -4.42
CA GLU A 70 -23.05 11.46 -5.89
C GLU A 70 -21.89 10.72 -6.56
N GLY A 71 -20.85 10.34 -5.84
CA GLY A 71 -19.69 9.66 -6.40
C GLY A 71 -18.56 9.49 -5.39
N ASN A 72 -17.41 9.04 -5.84
CA ASN A 72 -16.26 8.86 -4.97
C ASN A 72 -15.47 10.17 -4.82
N THR A 73 -15.14 10.53 -3.59
CA THR A 73 -14.32 11.70 -3.26
C THR A 73 -12.89 11.34 -2.86
N GLY A 74 -12.61 10.07 -2.66
CA GLY A 74 -11.30 9.61 -2.24
C GLY A 74 -11.15 8.10 -2.27
N MET A 75 -9.97 7.64 -1.91
CA MET A 75 -9.61 6.23 -1.93
C MET A 75 -8.60 5.92 -0.82
N SER A 76 -8.73 4.75 -0.21
CA SER A 76 -7.75 4.22 0.72
C SER A 76 -6.60 3.51 -0.01
N SER A 77 -5.44 3.43 0.64
CA SER A 77 -4.29 2.64 0.18
C SER A 77 -3.99 2.73 -1.33
N PRO A 78 -3.81 3.93 -1.91
CA PRO A 78 -3.67 4.10 -3.36
C PRO A 78 -2.48 3.33 -3.95
N LYS A 79 -1.45 3.02 -3.16
CA LYS A 79 -0.32 2.17 -3.57
C LYS A 79 -0.74 0.77 -4.03
N ARG A 80 -1.86 0.23 -3.54
CA ARG A 80 -2.39 -1.08 -3.97
C ARG A 80 -2.83 -1.10 -5.43
N TYR A 81 -3.12 0.04 -6.00
CA TYR A 81 -3.68 0.19 -7.34
C TYR A 81 -2.69 0.74 -8.36
N LEU A 82 -1.39 0.61 -8.12
CA LEU A 82 -0.35 1.06 -9.06
C LEU A 82 -0.54 0.50 -10.47
N TRP A 83 -1.01 -0.74 -10.58
CA TRP A 83 -1.31 -1.41 -11.83
C TRP A 83 -2.55 -0.85 -12.55
N SER A 84 -3.49 -0.20 -11.85
CA SER A 84 -4.78 0.25 -12.38
C SER A 84 -4.64 1.61 -13.05
N ARG A 85 -4.32 1.59 -14.34
CA ARG A 85 -4.10 2.79 -15.16
C ARG A 85 -5.29 3.15 -16.06
N GLU A 86 -6.38 2.41 -15.98
CA GLU A 86 -7.62 2.65 -16.73
C GLU A 86 -8.44 3.79 -16.08
N PRO A 87 -9.27 4.53 -16.85
CA PRO A 87 -10.15 5.54 -16.29
C PRO A 87 -11.15 4.89 -15.32
N THR A 88 -11.49 5.61 -14.26
CA THR A 88 -12.54 5.17 -13.34
C THR A 88 -13.94 5.28 -14.01
N LYS A 89 -14.85 4.38 -13.63
CA LYS A 89 -16.21 4.36 -14.19
C LYS A 89 -16.97 5.65 -13.94
N GLN A 90 -16.78 6.21 -12.74
CA GLN A 90 -17.39 7.46 -12.31
C GLN A 90 -16.32 8.54 -12.18
N PRO A 91 -16.63 9.81 -12.51
CA PRO A 91 -15.70 10.90 -12.26
C PRO A 91 -15.48 11.12 -10.77
N TRP A 92 -14.28 11.55 -10.41
CA TRP A 92 -13.93 11.93 -9.05
C TRP A 92 -14.57 13.25 -8.66
N ARG A 93 -15.03 13.34 -7.41
CA ARG A 93 -15.72 14.51 -6.87
C ARG A 93 -14.97 15.08 -5.69
N LEU A 94 -15.22 16.35 -5.39
CA LEU A 94 -14.69 16.99 -4.17
C LEU A 94 -15.56 16.60 -2.97
N ASN A 95 -14.91 16.24 -1.87
CA ASN A 95 -15.56 16.14 -0.58
C ASN A 95 -15.84 17.56 -0.07
N TYR A 96 -17.09 17.98 -0.17
CA TYR A 96 -17.51 19.34 0.13
C TYR A 96 -18.20 19.39 1.49
N HIS A 97 -17.58 20.11 2.43
CA HIS A 97 -18.14 20.38 3.76
C HIS A 97 -18.74 21.78 3.80
N GLY A 98 -20.02 21.88 3.79
CA GLY A 98 -20.69 23.14 4.04
C GLY A 98 -21.76 23.48 2.99
N LEU A 99 -22.92 23.79 3.45
CA LEU A 99 -24.12 24.11 2.72
C LEU A 99 -24.82 22.87 2.13
N GLY A 100 -25.39 22.06 3.03
CA GLY A 100 -26.44 21.08 2.82
C GLY A 100 -26.95 20.92 1.39
N GLY A 101 -26.28 20.11 0.59
CA GLY A 101 -26.68 19.83 -0.76
C GLY A 101 -25.95 18.60 -1.27
N ASP A 102 -26.65 17.80 -2.05
CA ASP A 102 -26.13 16.61 -2.70
C ASP A 102 -25.10 16.92 -3.82
N ASN A 103 -24.71 18.16 -3.98
CA ASN A 103 -23.92 18.63 -5.11
C ASN A 103 -22.42 18.57 -4.78
N GLU A 104 -21.81 17.43 -5.05
CA GLU A 104 -20.35 17.26 -4.96
C GLU A 104 -19.73 17.64 -6.32
N PRO A 105 -19.02 18.79 -6.44
CA PRO A 105 -18.44 19.21 -7.71
C PRO A 105 -17.30 18.27 -8.16
N PHE A 106 -17.00 18.29 -9.45
CA PHE A 106 -15.89 17.51 -9.99
C PHE A 106 -14.53 17.94 -9.43
N ALA A 107 -13.64 16.97 -9.21
CA ALA A 107 -12.28 17.17 -8.74
C ALA A 107 -11.34 17.64 -9.88
N ALA A 108 -11.78 18.63 -10.67
CA ALA A 108 -11.05 19.19 -11.81
C ALA A 108 -11.00 20.73 -11.71
N GLN A 109 -10.41 21.23 -10.63
CA GLN A 109 -10.34 22.67 -10.34
C GLN A 109 -8.95 23.09 -9.88
N GLY A 110 -8.67 24.39 -9.93
CA GLY A 110 -7.44 24.99 -9.44
C GLY A 110 -6.18 24.69 -10.28
N PRO A 111 -5.01 25.11 -9.81
CA PRO A 111 -3.74 25.01 -10.55
C PRO A 111 -3.35 23.59 -10.93
N PHE A 112 -3.68 22.60 -10.09
CA PHE A 112 -3.33 21.20 -10.33
C PHE A 112 -4.03 20.61 -11.56
N ALA A 113 -5.31 20.94 -11.78
CA ALA A 113 -6.10 20.40 -12.86
C ALA A 113 -5.59 20.81 -14.26
N VAL A 114 -4.84 21.92 -14.37
CA VAL A 114 -4.25 22.35 -15.64
C VAL A 114 -2.91 21.67 -15.97
N LEU A 115 -2.39 20.83 -15.05
CA LEU A 115 -1.13 20.10 -15.24
C LEU A 115 -1.34 18.62 -15.56
N VAL A 116 -2.56 18.10 -15.44
CA VAL A 116 -2.90 16.69 -15.68
C VAL A 116 -4.12 16.60 -16.61
N ASN A 117 -4.24 15.47 -17.31
CA ASN A 117 -5.44 15.16 -18.12
C ASN A 117 -6.54 14.45 -17.30
N ASP A 118 -7.63 14.07 -17.94
CA ASP A 118 -8.78 13.39 -17.30
C ASP A 118 -8.42 12.01 -16.71
N LEU A 119 -7.34 11.35 -17.17
CA LEU A 119 -6.77 10.13 -16.58
C LEU A 119 -5.86 10.41 -15.39
N GLY A 120 -5.50 11.67 -15.17
CA GLY A 120 -4.52 12.08 -14.17
C GLY A 120 -3.07 11.89 -14.63
N GLU A 121 -2.83 11.70 -15.93
CA GLU A 121 -1.47 11.67 -16.49
C GLU A 121 -0.93 13.10 -16.64
N PRO A 122 0.36 13.34 -16.29
CA PRO A 122 0.96 14.66 -16.40
C PRO A 122 1.07 15.11 -17.87
N LEU A 123 0.55 16.30 -18.20
CA LEU A 123 0.53 16.82 -19.57
C LEU A 123 1.92 16.96 -20.19
N HIS A 124 2.94 17.24 -19.39
CA HIS A 124 4.32 17.37 -19.88
C HIS A 124 4.97 16.05 -20.32
N ARG A 125 4.35 14.92 -20.00
CA ARG A 125 4.78 13.57 -20.43
C ARG A 125 4.18 13.16 -21.77
N LEU A 126 3.09 13.80 -22.17
CA LEU A 126 2.38 13.50 -23.40
C LEU A 126 3.00 14.23 -24.58
N ALA A 127 3.04 13.59 -25.74
CA ALA A 127 3.50 14.22 -26.98
C ALA A 127 2.63 15.42 -27.34
N ASP A 128 3.18 16.38 -28.09
CA ASP A 128 2.46 17.61 -28.44
C ASP A 128 1.22 17.36 -29.33
N ASP A 129 1.24 16.29 -30.10
CA ASP A 129 0.16 15.83 -30.96
C ASP A 129 -0.78 14.81 -30.30
N ASP A 130 -0.57 14.50 -29.02
CA ASP A 130 -1.41 13.55 -28.29
C ASP A 130 -2.78 14.18 -28.02
N PRO A 131 -3.90 13.55 -28.49
CA PRO A 131 -5.24 14.05 -28.26
C PRO A 131 -5.64 14.10 -26.78
N GLU A 132 -4.98 13.34 -25.92
CA GLU A 132 -5.21 13.33 -24.47
C GLU A 132 -4.44 14.45 -23.75
N LYS A 133 -3.62 15.24 -24.45
CA LYS A 133 -2.87 16.36 -23.88
C LYS A 133 -3.75 17.59 -23.63
N LEU A 134 -4.83 17.41 -22.90
CA LEU A 134 -5.78 18.45 -22.50
C LEU A 134 -5.91 18.50 -20.97
N PRO A 135 -6.06 19.70 -20.37
CA PRO A 135 -6.34 19.83 -18.95
C PRO A 135 -7.59 19.06 -18.52
N ALA A 136 -7.58 18.55 -17.30
CA ALA A 136 -8.68 17.76 -16.75
C ALA A 136 -9.99 18.56 -16.67
N MET A 137 -11.07 17.99 -17.23
CA MET A 137 -12.42 18.54 -17.21
C MET A 137 -13.47 17.52 -16.73
N ASP A 138 -13.33 16.23 -17.11
CA ASP A 138 -14.13 15.10 -16.62
C ASP A 138 -13.16 14.14 -15.87
N PRO A 139 -12.88 14.40 -14.58
CA PRO A 139 -11.76 13.77 -13.86
C PRO A 139 -12.03 12.30 -13.58
N ARG A 140 -11.70 11.45 -14.53
CA ARG A 140 -11.72 9.97 -14.42
C ARG A 140 -10.34 9.43 -14.07
N TYR A 141 -9.62 10.16 -13.24
CA TYR A 141 -8.27 9.82 -12.82
C TYR A 141 -8.11 8.33 -12.52
N SER A 142 -7.11 7.71 -13.11
CA SER A 142 -6.79 6.32 -12.83
C SER A 142 -6.42 6.14 -11.35
N ARG A 143 -6.69 4.97 -10.78
CA ARG A 143 -6.32 4.70 -9.38
C ARG A 143 -4.81 4.83 -9.16
N SER A 144 -4.02 4.49 -10.18
CA SER A 144 -2.56 4.69 -10.19
C SER A 144 -2.17 6.17 -10.07
N SER A 145 -2.92 7.06 -10.70
CA SER A 145 -2.67 8.52 -10.63
C SER A 145 -2.97 9.08 -9.24
N LEU A 146 -3.92 8.50 -8.47
CA LEU A 146 -4.18 8.94 -7.11
C LEU A 146 -2.98 8.71 -6.18
N PHE A 147 -2.21 7.65 -6.41
CA PHE A 147 -0.94 7.47 -5.68
C PHE A 147 0.07 8.58 -6.00
N MET A 148 0.18 8.96 -7.26
CA MET A 148 1.02 10.10 -7.66
C MET A 148 0.54 11.41 -7.00
N PHE A 149 -0.77 11.65 -6.95
CA PHE A 149 -1.34 12.84 -6.30
C PHE A 149 -1.05 12.87 -4.79
N ALA A 150 -1.10 11.70 -4.13
CA ALA A 150 -0.69 11.59 -2.73
C ALA A 150 0.77 11.99 -2.54
N LEU A 151 1.66 11.53 -3.41
CA LEU A 151 3.08 11.89 -3.34
C LEU A 151 3.32 13.38 -3.60
N VAL A 152 2.61 14.00 -4.57
CA VAL A 152 2.68 15.45 -4.81
C VAL A 152 2.37 16.22 -3.53
N GLU A 153 1.29 15.85 -2.86
CA GLU A 153 0.86 16.51 -1.62
C GLU A 153 1.88 16.33 -0.48
N ILE A 154 2.38 15.11 -0.30
CA ILE A 154 3.42 14.81 0.70
C ILE A 154 4.69 15.61 0.42
N PHE A 155 5.13 15.74 -0.84
CA PHE A 155 6.31 16.52 -1.19
C PHE A 155 6.11 18.02 -0.92
N LEU A 156 4.94 18.58 -1.22
CA LEU A 156 4.62 19.98 -0.92
C LEU A 156 4.63 20.24 0.59
N HIS A 157 4.04 19.35 1.39
CA HIS A 157 4.09 19.43 2.84
C HIS A 157 5.53 19.34 3.38
N ALA A 158 6.35 18.42 2.84
CA ALA A 158 7.75 18.28 3.24
C ALA A 158 8.55 19.56 2.93
N ILE A 159 8.39 20.13 1.73
CA ILE A 159 9.04 21.38 1.35
C ILE A 159 8.59 22.54 2.25
N GLY A 160 7.29 22.64 2.51
CA GLY A 160 6.73 23.63 3.43
C GLY A 160 7.26 23.48 4.86
N MET A 161 7.31 22.27 5.39
CA MET A 161 7.81 21.98 6.74
C MET A 161 9.29 22.36 6.88
N VAL A 162 10.17 21.92 5.98
CA VAL A 162 11.61 22.22 6.09
C VAL A 162 11.92 23.70 5.92
N ASN A 163 11.02 24.48 5.33
CA ASN A 163 11.11 25.93 5.16
C ASN A 163 10.33 26.71 6.22
N SER A 164 9.56 26.06 7.09
CA SER A 164 8.85 26.73 8.15
C SER A 164 9.81 27.43 9.14
N PRO A 165 9.44 28.59 9.71
CA PRO A 165 10.29 29.28 10.68
C PRO A 165 10.70 28.40 11.85
N GLY A 166 9.76 27.61 12.41
CA GLY A 166 10.02 26.72 13.53
C GLY A 166 11.08 25.65 13.22
N HIS A 167 11.08 25.08 12.02
CA HIS A 167 12.08 24.10 11.61
C HIS A 167 13.44 24.79 11.31
N ARG A 168 13.44 25.88 10.56
CA ARG A 168 14.67 26.58 10.16
C ARG A 168 15.46 27.10 11.35
N LEU A 169 14.79 27.68 12.37
CA LEU A 169 15.44 28.19 13.58
C LEU A 169 16.15 27.12 14.41
N GLN A 170 15.79 25.85 14.25
CA GLN A 170 16.45 24.72 14.92
C GLN A 170 17.71 24.23 14.19
N GLN A 171 18.03 24.78 13.03
CA GLN A 171 19.13 24.37 12.16
C GLN A 171 20.17 25.48 12.01
N PRO A 172 21.45 25.13 11.77
CA PRO A 172 22.46 26.11 11.35
C PRO A 172 22.02 26.85 10.09
N ASN A 173 22.42 28.11 9.94
CA ASN A 173 22.11 28.95 8.78
C ASN A 173 20.58 29.06 8.54
N SER A 174 19.85 29.43 9.59
CA SER A 174 18.39 29.56 9.58
C SER A 174 17.85 30.54 8.53
N GLU A 175 18.66 31.50 8.10
CA GLU A 175 18.33 32.49 7.05
C GLU A 175 18.16 31.84 5.66
N ASN A 176 18.87 30.73 5.39
CA ASN A 176 18.87 30.13 4.06
C ASN A 176 17.63 29.25 3.84
N PRO A 177 16.95 29.37 2.69
CA PRO A 177 15.92 28.40 2.29
C PRO A 177 16.47 26.98 2.23
N ARG A 178 15.63 26.01 2.61
CA ARG A 178 15.95 24.58 2.56
C ARG A 178 15.37 23.96 1.29
N ARG A 179 16.10 23.02 0.73
CA ARG A 179 15.63 22.20 -0.39
C ARG A 179 15.66 20.72 -0.02
N LEU A 180 14.83 19.93 -0.67
CA LEU A 180 14.98 18.48 -0.67
C LEU A 180 16.11 18.13 -1.65
N ASP A 181 17.12 17.42 -1.18
CA ASP A 181 18.24 16.94 -1.99
C ASP A 181 17.97 15.53 -2.48
N ARG A 182 17.46 14.67 -1.57
CA ARG A 182 17.13 13.27 -1.85
C ARG A 182 15.78 12.90 -1.27
N ILE A 183 15.06 12.06 -1.99
CA ILE A 183 13.84 11.39 -1.56
C ILE A 183 14.13 9.89 -1.60
N ILE A 184 14.15 9.25 -0.43
CA ILE A 184 14.41 7.81 -0.32
C ILE A 184 13.06 7.13 -0.16
N MET A 185 12.73 6.22 -1.06
CA MET A 185 11.49 5.45 -1.04
C MET A 185 11.80 3.96 -0.91
N THR A 186 11.10 3.30 -0.01
CA THR A 186 11.11 1.85 0.08
C THR A 186 10.07 1.22 -0.83
N ILE A 187 10.35 0.01 -1.27
CA ILE A 187 9.49 -0.77 -2.15
C ILE A 187 8.97 -1.98 -1.36
N PRO A 188 7.66 -2.30 -1.39
CA PRO A 188 7.20 -3.57 -0.84
C PRO A 188 7.93 -4.74 -1.48
N SER A 189 8.33 -5.72 -0.68
CA SER A 189 9.05 -6.90 -1.18
C SER A 189 8.19 -7.73 -2.13
N ALA A 190 6.86 -7.72 -1.90
CA ALA A 190 5.86 -8.39 -2.74
C ALA A 190 5.67 -7.76 -4.11
N LEU A 191 6.09 -6.50 -4.32
CA LEU A 191 5.76 -5.79 -5.55
C LEU A 191 6.51 -6.41 -6.74
N SER A 192 5.76 -6.77 -7.79
CA SER A 192 6.34 -7.26 -9.04
C SER A 192 7.27 -6.24 -9.69
N LEU A 193 8.22 -6.69 -10.50
CA LEU A 193 9.11 -5.77 -11.21
C LEU A 193 8.35 -4.85 -12.17
N ALA A 194 7.21 -5.30 -12.70
CA ALA A 194 6.33 -4.48 -13.54
C ALA A 194 5.72 -3.32 -12.74
N GLU A 195 5.20 -3.58 -11.54
CA GLU A 195 4.65 -2.54 -10.67
C GLU A 195 5.72 -1.60 -10.10
N ARG A 196 6.94 -2.12 -9.84
CA ARG A 196 8.08 -1.29 -9.42
C ARG A 196 8.43 -0.22 -10.45
N ARG A 197 8.34 -0.55 -11.74
CA ARG A 197 8.53 0.44 -12.82
C ARG A 197 7.44 1.51 -12.79
N ILE A 198 6.19 1.12 -12.56
CA ILE A 198 5.08 2.07 -12.41
C ILE A 198 5.30 2.96 -11.17
N LEU A 199 5.64 2.38 -10.03
CA LEU A 199 5.95 3.13 -8.81
C LEU A 199 7.06 4.16 -9.04
N ASN A 200 8.14 3.75 -9.70
CA ASN A 200 9.26 4.65 -10.02
C ASN A 200 8.79 5.81 -10.92
N THR A 201 8.05 5.52 -11.98
CA THR A 201 7.48 6.55 -12.86
C THR A 201 6.59 7.52 -12.09
N ARG A 202 5.64 7.01 -11.28
CA ARG A 202 4.72 7.85 -10.49
C ARG A 202 5.44 8.75 -9.49
N ALA A 203 6.52 8.27 -8.87
CA ALA A 203 7.31 9.07 -7.95
C ALA A 203 8.05 10.23 -8.66
N HIS A 204 8.62 9.97 -9.84
CA HIS A 204 9.26 11.02 -10.64
C HIS A 204 8.24 12.03 -11.16
N ASP A 205 7.08 11.56 -11.63
CA ASP A 205 6.00 12.42 -12.07
C ASP A 205 5.47 13.30 -10.92
N ALA A 206 5.33 12.73 -9.73
CA ALA A 206 4.91 13.49 -8.55
C ALA A 206 5.92 14.57 -8.16
N ARG A 207 7.22 14.26 -8.19
CA ARG A 207 8.27 15.25 -7.98
C ARG A 207 8.17 16.40 -8.99
N ASP A 208 8.09 16.05 -10.26
CA ASP A 208 8.06 17.04 -11.36
C ASP A 208 6.79 17.92 -11.25
N LEU A 209 5.64 17.34 -10.95
CA LEU A 209 4.39 18.09 -10.73
C LEU A 209 4.47 19.01 -9.51
N ALA A 210 5.01 18.54 -8.37
CA ALA A 210 5.16 19.35 -7.17
C ALA A 210 6.01 20.61 -7.46
N TYR A 211 7.12 20.45 -8.16
CA TYR A 211 7.99 21.57 -8.50
C TYR A 211 7.40 22.49 -9.57
N ARG A 212 6.61 21.97 -10.54
CA ARG A 212 5.84 22.79 -11.48
C ARG A 212 4.78 23.64 -10.77
N LEU A 213 4.08 23.09 -9.80
CA LEU A 213 3.11 23.82 -8.97
C LEU A 213 3.79 24.95 -8.19
N LEU A 214 4.91 24.67 -7.51
CA LEU A 214 5.67 25.70 -6.78
C LEU A 214 6.10 26.86 -7.70
N ARG A 215 6.51 26.55 -8.93
CA ARG A 215 6.84 27.57 -9.92
C ARG A 215 5.62 28.39 -10.34
N MET A 216 4.47 27.76 -10.55
CA MET A 216 3.22 28.46 -10.92
C MET A 216 2.76 29.46 -9.86
N ILE A 217 2.94 29.14 -8.58
CA ILE A 217 2.57 30.02 -7.47
C ILE A 217 3.64 31.04 -7.10
N GLY A 218 4.78 31.05 -7.82
CA GLY A 218 5.82 32.06 -7.66
C GLY A 218 6.73 31.90 -6.43
N GLU A 219 6.66 30.74 -5.74
CA GLU A 219 7.51 30.49 -4.56
C GLU A 219 8.93 30.03 -4.89
N ALA A 220 9.24 29.74 -6.15
CA ALA A 220 10.56 29.29 -6.55
C ALA A 220 10.97 29.81 -7.94
N GLU A 221 12.14 30.42 -8.05
CA GLU A 221 12.89 30.52 -9.30
C GLU A 221 13.45 29.14 -9.63
N LEU A 222 12.63 28.27 -10.19
CA LEU A 222 13.03 26.92 -10.60
C LEU A 222 13.45 26.94 -12.06
N PRO A 223 14.52 26.22 -12.44
CA PRO A 223 14.89 26.06 -13.84
C PRO A 223 13.73 25.39 -14.59
N PRO A 224 13.62 25.62 -15.91
CA PRO A 224 12.66 24.88 -16.71
C PRO A 224 12.95 23.38 -16.55
N VAL A 225 11.92 22.62 -16.15
CA VAL A 225 12.02 21.16 -16.20
C VAL A 225 12.11 20.78 -17.66
N ALA A 226 13.18 20.12 -18.07
CA ALA A 226 13.34 19.71 -19.45
C ALA A 226 12.21 18.77 -19.85
N ASP A 227 11.46 19.15 -20.87
CA ASP A 227 10.39 18.32 -21.41
C ASP A 227 11.01 17.09 -22.09
N GLY A 228 10.58 15.91 -21.70
CA GLY A 228 10.69 14.73 -22.54
C GLY A 228 11.95 13.89 -22.52
N ALA A 229 13.00 14.21 -21.78
CA ALA A 229 14.20 13.37 -21.75
C ALA A 229 14.11 12.26 -20.68
N LEU A 230 13.57 11.12 -21.06
CA LEU A 230 13.79 9.87 -20.32
C LEU A 230 15.11 9.25 -20.78
N ASP A 231 15.93 8.74 -19.86
CA ASP A 231 17.06 7.89 -20.22
C ASP A 231 16.60 6.52 -20.73
N ASP A 232 17.53 5.68 -21.17
CA ASP A 232 17.22 4.34 -21.68
C ASP A 232 16.54 3.41 -20.62
N ALA A 233 16.63 3.77 -19.34
CA ALA A 233 15.90 3.10 -18.25
C ALA A 233 14.48 3.67 -18.01
N GLY A 234 14.05 4.68 -18.80
CA GLY A 234 12.78 5.37 -18.62
C GLY A 234 12.78 6.34 -17.44
N LEU A 235 13.95 6.71 -16.94
CA LEU A 235 14.14 7.68 -15.87
C LEU A 235 14.35 9.08 -16.49
N ALA A 236 13.73 10.10 -15.88
CA ALA A 236 13.99 11.48 -16.31
C ALA A 236 15.45 11.83 -16.05
N ARG A 237 16.19 12.17 -17.10
CA ARG A 237 17.52 12.77 -16.93
C ARG A 237 17.36 14.08 -16.20
N LEU A 238 18.06 14.21 -15.07
CA LEU A 238 18.15 15.49 -14.37
C LEU A 238 18.81 16.51 -15.30
N PRO A 239 18.20 17.68 -15.55
CA PRO A 239 18.92 18.75 -16.25
C PRO A 239 20.08 19.16 -15.35
N THR A 240 21.29 18.97 -15.81
CA THR A 240 22.48 19.65 -15.29
C THR A 240 22.36 21.13 -15.70
N ALA A 241 21.72 21.91 -14.82
CA ALA A 241 21.55 23.33 -15.13
C ALA A 241 22.76 24.11 -14.63
N GLU A 242 23.43 24.77 -15.51
CA GLU A 242 24.19 25.96 -15.16
C GLU A 242 23.20 26.99 -14.56
N GLY A 243 23.22 27.11 -13.22
CA GLY A 243 22.52 28.16 -12.49
C GLY A 243 21.10 27.82 -11.94
N GLY A 244 20.60 26.60 -12.06
CA GLY A 244 19.26 26.24 -11.57
C GLY A 244 19.26 25.37 -10.31
N ILE A 245 18.14 25.37 -9.57
CA ILE A 245 17.91 24.45 -8.44
C ILE A 245 17.73 23.04 -8.99
N ALA A 246 18.64 22.12 -8.67
CA ALA A 246 18.51 20.72 -9.04
C ALA A 246 17.30 20.09 -8.36
N LEU A 247 16.49 19.33 -9.10
CA LEU A 247 15.41 18.54 -8.55
C LEU A 247 15.95 17.47 -7.58
N PRO A 248 15.24 17.11 -6.51
CA PRO A 248 15.68 16.07 -5.60
C PRO A 248 15.84 14.73 -6.33
N GLN A 249 16.93 14.04 -6.02
CA GLN A 249 17.13 12.67 -6.50
C GLN A 249 16.17 11.72 -5.79
N ILE A 250 15.50 10.84 -6.53
CA ILE A 250 14.67 9.78 -5.94
C ILE A 250 15.48 8.50 -5.93
N LEU A 251 15.57 7.85 -4.75
CA LEU A 251 16.32 6.63 -4.53
C LEU A 251 15.37 5.48 -4.18
N PHE A 252 15.48 4.37 -4.91
CA PHE A 252 14.72 3.13 -4.73
C PHE A 252 15.70 1.95 -4.57
N GLU A 253 16.44 1.94 -3.48
CA GLU A 253 17.53 0.95 -3.30
C GLU A 253 17.14 -0.20 -2.38
N TRP A 254 16.16 0.02 -1.50
CA TRP A 254 15.80 -0.92 -0.44
C TRP A 254 14.33 -1.29 -0.48
N ASP A 255 14.02 -2.58 -0.30
CA ASP A 255 12.66 -3.00 0.04
C ASP A 255 12.35 -2.77 1.52
N GLU A 256 11.05 -2.78 1.88
CA GLU A 256 10.58 -2.46 3.23
C GLU A 256 11.16 -3.41 4.28
N ALA A 257 11.20 -4.71 4.00
CA ALA A 257 11.69 -5.71 4.94
C ALA A 257 13.21 -5.67 5.11
N SER A 258 13.97 -5.45 4.03
CA SER A 258 15.44 -5.29 4.09
C SER A 258 15.83 -4.01 4.82
N ALA A 259 15.13 -2.91 4.56
CA ALA A 259 15.33 -1.63 5.27
C ALA A 259 15.11 -1.80 6.78
N THR A 260 14.07 -2.55 7.17
CA THR A 260 13.80 -2.88 8.58
C THR A 260 14.99 -3.57 9.25
N GLN A 261 15.69 -4.48 8.55
CA GLN A 261 16.90 -5.13 9.10
C GLN A 261 18.02 -4.13 9.39
N ALA A 262 18.14 -3.07 8.61
CA ALA A 262 19.17 -2.05 8.83
C ALA A 262 19.00 -1.32 10.18
N VAL A 263 17.78 -1.12 10.66
CA VAL A 263 17.51 -0.56 12.01
C VAL A 263 18.05 -1.48 13.09
N TYR A 264 17.75 -2.78 12.99
CA TYR A 264 18.22 -3.79 13.94
C TYR A 264 19.74 -3.90 13.92
N MET A 265 20.33 -4.07 12.73
CA MET A 265 21.78 -4.21 12.55
C MET A 265 22.54 -2.99 13.07
N TYR A 266 22.08 -1.79 12.76
CA TYR A 266 22.67 -0.55 13.26
C TYR A 266 22.59 -0.45 14.79
N SER A 267 21.43 -0.74 15.37
CA SER A 267 21.26 -0.69 16.83
C SER A 267 22.16 -1.70 17.53
N GLN A 268 22.25 -2.91 17.02
CA GLN A 268 23.11 -3.94 17.61
C GLN A 268 24.59 -3.60 17.42
N ILE A 269 25.05 -3.40 16.21
CA ILE A 269 26.47 -3.26 15.89
C ILE A 269 27.02 -1.94 16.41
N ALA A 270 26.45 -0.83 15.99
CA ALA A 270 26.99 0.50 16.31
C ALA A 270 26.74 0.91 17.76
N ARG A 271 25.63 0.47 18.37
CA ARG A 271 25.26 0.93 19.71
C ARG A 271 25.56 -0.09 20.80
N ASN A 272 25.14 -1.34 20.62
CA ASN A 272 25.30 -2.36 21.67
C ASN A 272 26.68 -3.01 21.66
N PHE A 273 27.30 -3.15 20.48
CA PHE A 273 28.60 -3.75 20.29
C PHE A 273 29.71 -2.76 19.91
N ALA A 274 29.46 -1.44 20.07
CA ALA A 274 30.47 -0.38 19.85
C ALA A 274 31.17 -0.46 18.47
N GLY A 275 30.49 -0.84 17.41
CA GLY A 275 31.04 -1.02 16.07
C GLY A 275 31.68 -2.37 15.79
N HIS A 276 31.74 -3.29 16.78
CA HIS A 276 32.35 -4.61 16.63
C HIS A 276 31.38 -5.63 16.01
N ALA A 277 31.17 -5.56 14.69
CA ALA A 277 30.27 -6.45 13.96
C ALA A 277 30.61 -7.95 14.16
N GLY A 278 31.91 -8.31 14.22
CA GLY A 278 32.32 -9.68 14.43
C GLY A 278 31.85 -10.27 15.76
N ALA A 279 31.94 -9.51 16.85
CA ALA A 279 31.46 -9.95 18.16
C ALA A 279 29.92 -10.14 18.16
N PHE A 280 29.19 -9.23 17.51
CA PHE A 280 27.74 -9.37 17.35
C PHE A 280 27.38 -10.63 16.56
N PHE A 281 28.05 -10.89 15.44
CA PHE A 281 27.79 -12.05 14.60
C PHE A 281 28.07 -13.36 15.33
N ASP A 282 29.16 -13.43 16.08
CA ASP A 282 29.54 -14.63 16.84
C ASP A 282 28.53 -14.95 17.96
N VAL A 283 27.95 -13.93 18.60
CA VAL A 283 26.89 -14.10 19.63
C VAL A 283 25.60 -14.55 19.03
N MET A 284 25.20 -13.95 17.88
CA MET A 284 23.88 -14.18 17.29
C MET A 284 23.85 -15.36 16.32
N ARG A 285 24.99 -15.80 15.79
CA ARG A 285 25.08 -16.96 14.90
C ARG A 285 24.68 -18.24 15.63
N ARG A 286 23.89 -19.07 14.95
CA ARG A 286 23.53 -20.40 15.45
C ARG A 286 24.75 -21.34 15.40
N ALA A 287 24.79 -22.31 16.31
CA ALA A 287 25.86 -23.28 16.34
C ALA A 287 25.97 -24.16 15.08
N ASP A 288 24.84 -24.39 14.40
CA ASP A 288 24.76 -25.13 13.14
C ASP A 288 25.01 -24.28 11.89
N ASN A 289 25.18 -22.96 12.02
CA ASN A 289 25.66 -22.09 10.95
C ASN A 289 27.18 -22.08 10.91
N THR A 290 27.74 -22.92 10.07
CA THR A 290 29.21 -23.11 9.97
C THR A 290 29.87 -22.09 9.02
N THR A 291 29.13 -21.19 8.40
CA THR A 291 29.69 -20.16 7.50
C THR A 291 30.39 -19.10 8.33
N PRO A 292 31.72 -18.95 8.21
CA PRO A 292 32.48 -17.96 9.01
C PRO A 292 32.04 -16.53 8.65
N LYS A 293 32.10 -15.62 9.62
CA LYS A 293 31.85 -14.19 9.42
C LYS A 293 30.47 -13.88 8.77
N SER A 294 29.46 -14.73 8.97
CA SER A 294 28.14 -14.53 8.41
C SER A 294 27.04 -14.60 9.46
N LEU A 295 25.92 -13.91 9.18
CA LEU A 295 24.71 -13.91 9.99
C LEU A 295 23.51 -13.87 9.06
N ARG A 296 22.59 -14.83 9.20
CA ARG A 296 21.34 -14.89 8.43
C ARG A 296 20.20 -14.28 9.22
N VAL A 297 19.64 -13.20 8.69
CA VAL A 297 18.53 -12.49 9.30
C VAL A 297 17.31 -12.61 8.39
N ALA A 298 16.19 -13.07 8.95
CA ALA A 298 14.90 -13.00 8.30
C ALA A 298 14.11 -11.81 8.83
N THR A 299 13.37 -11.14 7.98
CA THR A 299 12.31 -10.22 8.39
C THR A 299 10.98 -10.73 7.88
N LEU A 300 10.05 -10.90 8.79
CA LEU A 300 8.64 -11.09 8.53
C LEU A 300 7.94 -9.76 8.78
N ASP A 301 7.56 -9.08 7.71
CA ASP A 301 6.86 -7.80 7.77
C ASP A 301 5.38 -7.99 7.42
N ILE A 302 4.52 -7.93 8.43
CA ILE A 302 3.07 -8.09 8.28
C ILE A 302 2.47 -6.69 8.15
N GLY A 303 2.27 -6.26 6.89
CA GLY A 303 1.67 -4.98 6.58
C GLY A 303 0.15 -4.96 6.68
N GLY A 304 -0.48 -3.89 6.17
CA GLY A 304 -1.93 -3.85 6.01
C GLY A 304 -2.39 -4.75 4.86
N GLY A 305 -1.73 -4.69 3.72
CA GLY A 305 -2.13 -5.36 2.49
C GLY A 305 -1.28 -6.52 2.02
N THR A 306 -0.04 -6.60 2.49
CA THR A 306 0.90 -7.66 2.15
C THR A 306 1.64 -8.13 3.39
N THR A 307 2.02 -9.40 3.39
CA THR A 307 2.98 -9.95 4.32
C THR A 307 4.22 -10.31 3.54
N ASP A 308 5.35 -9.72 3.92
CA ASP A 308 6.62 -9.84 3.22
C ASP A 308 7.62 -10.64 4.04
N LEU A 309 8.29 -11.62 3.41
CA LEU A 309 9.40 -12.37 3.99
C LEU A 309 10.66 -12.13 3.17
N VAL A 310 11.70 -11.67 3.84
CA VAL A 310 13.03 -11.51 3.25
C VAL A 310 14.07 -12.18 4.15
N VAL A 311 14.96 -12.97 3.56
CA VAL A 311 16.11 -13.57 4.24
C VAL A 311 17.39 -13.03 3.61
N ILE A 312 18.22 -12.37 4.43
CA ILE A 312 19.51 -11.82 4.01
C ILE A 312 20.62 -12.52 4.80
N ASN A 313 21.66 -12.90 4.09
CA ASN A 313 22.90 -13.34 4.67
C ASN A 313 23.89 -12.16 4.70
N TYR A 314 24.23 -11.69 5.88
CA TYR A 314 25.21 -10.63 6.06
C TYR A 314 26.59 -11.24 6.23
N HIS A 315 27.52 -10.75 5.45
CA HIS A 315 28.94 -11.05 5.60
C HIS A 315 29.69 -9.78 6.04
N TYR A 316 30.78 -9.93 6.75
CA TYR A 316 31.62 -8.80 7.08
C TYR A 316 33.07 -9.02 6.69
N ASP A 317 33.74 -7.92 6.33
CA ASP A 317 35.19 -7.86 6.12
C ASP A 317 35.81 -6.72 6.93
N GLY A 318 37.10 -6.86 7.29
CA GLY A 318 37.77 -5.91 8.16
C GLY A 318 37.80 -6.36 9.62
N ALA A 319 38.19 -5.45 10.48
CA ALA A 319 38.33 -5.68 11.92
C ALA A 319 38.01 -4.42 12.73
N GLY A 320 37.40 -4.60 13.91
CA GLY A 320 37.03 -3.52 14.80
C GLY A 320 36.02 -2.53 14.18
N ALA A 321 36.24 -1.26 14.40
CA ALA A 321 35.33 -0.19 13.90
C ALA A 321 35.42 0.06 12.37
N ASN A 322 36.42 -0.52 11.70
CA ASN A 322 36.58 -0.44 10.23
C ASN A 322 35.96 -1.64 9.50
N THR A 323 35.01 -2.31 10.13
CA THR A 323 34.32 -3.45 9.53
C THR A 323 33.30 -2.96 8.50
N THR A 324 33.33 -3.54 7.29
CA THR A 324 32.35 -3.35 6.26
C THR A 324 31.42 -4.55 6.17
N ILE A 325 30.13 -4.30 6.10
CA ILE A 325 29.07 -5.32 6.07
C ILE A 325 28.50 -5.39 4.67
N PHE A 326 28.35 -6.60 4.15
CA PHE A 326 27.82 -6.88 2.80
C PHE A 326 26.55 -7.73 2.92
N PRO A 327 25.38 -7.23 2.55
CA PRO A 327 24.15 -8.00 2.46
C PRO A 327 24.11 -8.84 1.19
N GLU A 328 23.64 -10.09 1.31
CA GLU A 328 23.33 -10.99 0.21
C GLU A 328 21.91 -11.52 0.39
N GLN A 329 21.01 -11.16 -0.51
CA GLN A 329 19.63 -11.62 -0.46
C GLN A 329 19.54 -13.09 -0.85
N LEU A 330 19.11 -13.94 0.09
CA LEU A 330 18.92 -15.37 -0.12
C LEU A 330 17.49 -15.70 -0.55
N PHE A 331 16.50 -14.97 -0.01
CA PHE A 331 15.09 -15.20 -0.27
C PHE A 331 14.32 -13.89 -0.16
N ARG A 332 13.30 -13.75 -0.98
CA ARG A 332 12.32 -12.66 -0.94
C ARG A 332 11.01 -13.17 -1.52
N GLU A 333 9.93 -12.99 -0.80
CA GLU A 333 8.57 -13.27 -1.29
C GLU A 333 7.57 -12.39 -0.54
N GLY A 334 6.42 -12.12 -1.16
CA GLY A 334 5.34 -11.40 -0.56
C GLY A 334 3.99 -12.05 -0.84
N PHE A 335 3.10 -11.94 0.12
CA PHE A 335 1.80 -12.61 0.13
C PHE A 335 0.69 -11.59 0.30
N SER A 336 -0.39 -11.73 -0.46
CA SER A 336 -1.56 -10.84 -0.43
C SER A 336 -2.51 -11.14 0.73
N LEU A 337 -2.02 -11.70 1.83
CA LEU A 337 -2.76 -11.95 3.07
C LEU A 337 -2.08 -11.20 4.20
N ALA A 338 -2.81 -10.29 4.88
CA ALA A 338 -2.21 -9.37 5.83
C ALA A 338 -3.23 -8.78 6.83
N GLY A 339 -2.88 -7.67 7.48
CA GLY A 339 -3.69 -7.05 8.52
C GLY A 339 -5.09 -6.65 8.07
N ASP A 340 -5.27 -6.25 6.81
CA ASP A 340 -6.59 -5.83 6.31
C ASP A 340 -7.56 -7.01 6.15
N ASP A 341 -7.03 -8.22 5.91
CA ASP A 341 -7.83 -9.44 5.91
C ASP A 341 -8.29 -9.77 7.34
N VAL A 342 -7.42 -9.57 8.33
CA VAL A 342 -7.79 -9.69 9.75
C VAL A 342 -8.90 -8.69 10.10
N VAL A 343 -8.74 -7.42 9.71
CA VAL A 343 -9.75 -6.38 9.96
C VAL A 343 -11.09 -6.76 9.33
N LEU A 344 -11.08 -7.25 8.08
CA LEU A 344 -12.31 -7.68 7.39
C LEU A 344 -13.01 -8.83 8.12
N HIS A 345 -12.26 -9.85 8.58
CA HIS A 345 -12.85 -10.97 9.34
C HIS A 345 -13.38 -10.51 10.69
N VAL A 346 -12.69 -9.60 11.38
CA VAL A 346 -13.21 -8.97 12.61
C VAL A 346 -14.48 -8.17 12.32
N ILE A 347 -14.56 -7.45 11.20
CA ILE A 347 -15.80 -6.78 10.79
C ILE A 347 -16.93 -7.81 10.62
N GLN A 348 -16.68 -8.89 9.90
CA GLN A 348 -17.69 -9.91 9.59
C GLN A 348 -18.24 -10.59 10.86
N GLU A 349 -17.38 -10.97 11.79
CA GLU A 349 -17.76 -11.72 12.96
C GLU A 349 -18.15 -10.84 14.14
N HIS A 350 -17.39 -9.78 14.40
CA HIS A 350 -17.53 -9.00 15.65
C HIS A 350 -18.24 -7.67 15.47
N VAL A 351 -18.42 -7.17 14.22
CA VAL A 351 -19.17 -5.93 13.96
C VAL A 351 -20.52 -6.24 13.32
N LEU A 352 -20.54 -6.95 12.20
CA LEU A 352 -21.79 -7.27 11.49
C LEU A 352 -22.64 -8.27 12.28
N GLY A 353 -22.05 -9.23 12.98
CA GLY A 353 -22.78 -10.20 13.80
C GLY A 353 -23.66 -9.58 14.89
N PRO A 354 -23.16 -8.65 15.73
CA PRO A 354 -24.01 -7.91 16.68
C PRO A 354 -25.11 -7.08 16.02
N ILE A 355 -24.86 -6.44 14.87
CA ILE A 355 -25.87 -5.69 14.10
C ILE A 355 -26.96 -6.63 13.58
N GLU A 356 -26.58 -7.78 13.05
CA GLU A 356 -27.48 -8.83 12.59
C GLU A 356 -28.44 -9.27 13.71
N LYS A 357 -27.90 -9.64 14.87
CA LYS A 357 -28.67 -10.06 16.04
C LYS A 357 -29.62 -8.96 16.55
N ALA A 358 -29.16 -7.72 16.58
CA ALA A 358 -29.98 -6.58 17.00
C ALA A 358 -31.12 -6.32 16.02
N ALA A 359 -30.86 -6.45 14.71
CA ALA A 359 -31.91 -6.31 13.69
C ALA A 359 -32.97 -7.43 13.79
N GLU A 360 -32.57 -8.66 14.00
CA GLU A 360 -33.49 -9.79 14.23
C GLU A 360 -34.35 -9.58 15.49
N ALA A 361 -33.73 -9.13 16.58
CA ALA A 361 -34.45 -8.78 17.80
C ALA A 361 -35.44 -7.63 17.60
N ALA A 362 -35.21 -6.73 16.64
CA ALA A 362 -36.10 -5.66 16.27
C ALA A 362 -37.19 -6.06 15.26
N GLY A 363 -37.20 -7.32 14.79
CA GLY A 363 -38.25 -7.86 13.92
C GLY A 363 -37.86 -8.15 12.48
N VAL A 364 -36.58 -8.05 12.11
CA VAL A 364 -36.10 -8.47 10.78
C VAL A 364 -36.17 -10.01 10.68
N PRO A 365 -36.82 -10.58 9.65
CA PRO A 365 -37.01 -12.03 9.55
C PRO A 365 -35.70 -12.84 9.37
N SER A 366 -34.69 -12.25 8.74
CA SER A 366 -33.37 -12.85 8.54
C SER A 366 -32.28 -11.76 8.52
N GLY A 367 -31.56 -11.66 9.61
CA GLY A 367 -30.44 -10.71 9.75
C GLY A 367 -29.33 -11.02 8.76
N SER A 368 -29.00 -12.31 8.55
CA SER A 368 -27.94 -12.69 7.62
C SER A 368 -28.26 -12.35 6.16
N ALA A 369 -29.51 -12.51 5.73
CA ALA A 369 -29.96 -12.09 4.40
C ALA A 369 -29.90 -10.57 4.24
N MET A 370 -30.31 -9.83 5.28
CA MET A 370 -30.20 -8.36 5.32
C MET A 370 -28.73 -7.90 5.20
N ILE A 371 -27.81 -8.48 5.99
CA ILE A 371 -26.39 -8.15 5.92
C ILE A 371 -25.82 -8.47 4.53
N ALA A 372 -26.17 -9.62 3.95
CA ALA A 372 -25.73 -9.99 2.60
C ALA A 372 -26.29 -9.05 1.51
N GLU A 373 -27.45 -8.48 1.71
CA GLU A 373 -28.03 -7.49 0.80
C GLU A 373 -27.40 -6.12 0.96
N LEU A 374 -27.17 -5.66 2.18
CA LEU A 374 -26.60 -4.34 2.47
C LEU A 374 -25.11 -4.26 2.14
N PHE A 375 -24.35 -5.28 2.48
CA PHE A 375 -22.89 -5.27 2.48
C PHE A 375 -22.24 -6.36 1.62
N GLY A 376 -23.01 -7.09 0.84
CA GLY A 376 -22.51 -8.03 -0.18
C GLY A 376 -22.12 -7.35 -1.49
N GLY A 377 -21.77 -8.16 -2.50
CA GLY A 377 -21.39 -7.68 -3.83
C GLY A 377 -22.48 -6.87 -4.54
N ASN A 378 -22.11 -6.19 -5.62
CA ASN A 378 -23.03 -5.36 -6.41
C ASN A 378 -24.16 -6.19 -7.01
N ARG A 379 -25.39 -5.71 -6.87
CA ARG A 379 -26.60 -6.32 -7.42
C ARG A 379 -27.22 -5.43 -8.49
N SER A 380 -27.88 -6.04 -9.47
CA SER A 380 -28.63 -5.30 -10.49
C SER A 380 -29.71 -4.44 -9.82
N GLY A 381 -29.77 -3.16 -10.16
CA GLY A 381 -30.74 -2.21 -9.61
C GLY A 381 -30.24 -1.35 -8.45
N GLN A 382 -29.04 -1.61 -7.91
CA GLN A 382 -28.39 -0.72 -6.96
C GLN A 382 -27.67 0.41 -7.71
N GLY A 383 -28.00 1.67 -7.39
CA GLY A 383 -27.36 2.86 -8.00
C GLY A 383 -26.11 3.32 -7.27
N VAL A 384 -25.44 4.33 -7.85
CA VAL A 384 -24.21 4.93 -7.30
C VAL A 384 -24.37 5.38 -5.85
N ALA A 385 -25.51 5.98 -5.50
CA ALA A 385 -25.80 6.41 -4.12
C ALA A 385 -25.73 5.25 -3.12
N TRP A 386 -26.18 4.05 -3.50
CA TRP A 386 -26.07 2.85 -2.66
C TRP A 386 -24.61 2.43 -2.43
N GLU A 387 -23.82 2.39 -3.50
CA GLU A 387 -22.39 2.05 -3.42
C GLU A 387 -21.66 3.02 -2.50
N VAL A 388 -21.94 4.32 -2.62
CA VAL A 388 -21.36 5.36 -1.76
C VAL A 388 -21.77 5.19 -0.30
N ARG A 389 -23.06 4.90 0.00
CA ARG A 389 -23.51 4.67 1.39
C ARG A 389 -22.87 3.44 2.00
N ARG A 390 -22.73 2.36 1.23
CA ARG A 390 -22.05 1.14 1.67
C ARG A 390 -20.57 1.42 1.97
N GLN A 391 -19.88 2.16 1.10
CA GLN A 391 -18.51 2.60 1.34
C GLN A 391 -18.40 3.49 2.59
N GLN A 392 -19.31 4.44 2.77
CA GLN A 392 -19.31 5.30 3.97
C GLN A 392 -19.51 4.47 5.25
N PHE A 393 -20.38 3.46 5.24
CA PHE A 393 -20.53 2.54 6.37
C PHE A 393 -19.22 1.82 6.69
N ALA A 394 -18.51 1.30 5.68
CA ALA A 394 -17.24 0.64 5.88
C ALA A 394 -16.20 1.56 6.52
N VAL A 395 -16.07 2.79 6.02
CA VAL A 395 -15.08 3.78 6.47
C VAL A 395 -15.44 4.42 7.82
N GLN A 396 -16.72 4.78 8.02
CA GLN A 396 -17.13 5.56 9.18
C GLN A 396 -17.53 4.69 10.38
N ILE A 397 -17.92 3.44 10.16
CA ILE A 397 -18.47 2.57 11.22
C ILE A 397 -17.68 1.27 11.34
N ALA A 398 -17.66 0.44 10.30
CA ALA A 398 -17.15 -0.92 10.42
C ALA A 398 -15.66 -0.99 10.72
N GLN A 399 -14.84 -0.28 9.96
CA GLN A 399 -13.39 -0.24 10.15
C GLN A 399 -12.99 0.37 11.50
N PRO A 400 -13.49 1.56 11.91
CA PRO A 400 -13.13 2.15 13.20
C PRO A 400 -13.45 1.24 14.39
N ILE A 401 -14.61 0.58 14.38
CA ILE A 401 -15.00 -0.37 15.44
C ILE A 401 -14.04 -1.56 15.47
N ALA A 402 -13.76 -2.19 14.34
CA ALA A 402 -12.85 -3.34 14.25
C ALA A 402 -11.42 -2.98 14.70
N ILE A 403 -10.89 -1.85 14.24
CA ILE A 403 -9.57 -1.36 14.67
C ILE A 403 -9.53 -1.11 16.18
N ARG A 404 -10.62 -0.55 16.76
CA ARG A 404 -10.70 -0.33 18.19
C ARG A 404 -10.72 -1.63 19.00
N MET A 405 -11.42 -2.67 18.51
CA MET A 405 -11.42 -3.99 19.13
C MET A 405 -10.02 -4.63 19.07
N LEU A 406 -9.36 -4.59 17.91
CA LEU A 406 -8.00 -5.10 17.75
C LEU A 406 -6.98 -4.35 18.62
N ALA A 407 -7.10 -3.04 18.75
CA ALA A 407 -6.23 -2.24 19.62
C ALA A 407 -6.37 -2.63 21.11
N ARG A 408 -7.58 -3.00 21.55
CA ARG A 408 -7.78 -3.54 22.91
C ARG A 408 -7.21 -4.94 23.06
N TYR A 409 -7.34 -5.78 22.07
CA TYR A 409 -6.72 -7.11 22.06
C TYR A 409 -5.19 -7.01 22.10
N GLU A 410 -4.61 -6.09 21.35
CA GLU A 410 -3.17 -5.79 21.37
C GLU A 410 -2.66 -5.45 22.78
N THR A 411 -3.38 -4.61 23.51
CA THR A 411 -3.00 -4.18 24.87
C THR A 411 -3.36 -5.18 25.96
N SER A 412 -4.16 -6.20 25.68
CA SER A 412 -4.61 -7.19 26.67
C SER A 412 -3.46 -8.08 27.20
N GLU A 413 -2.44 -8.33 26.39
CA GLU A 413 -1.25 -9.08 26.81
C GLU A 413 -0.42 -8.29 27.83
N GLU A 414 -0.20 -6.99 27.59
CA GLU A 414 0.58 -6.11 28.47
C GLU A 414 -0.13 -5.84 29.80
N SER A 415 -1.48 -5.70 29.77
CA SER A 415 -2.28 -5.46 30.96
C SER A 415 -2.58 -6.73 31.79
N GLY A 416 -2.46 -7.91 31.17
CA GLY A 416 -2.89 -9.19 31.74
C GLY A 416 -4.41 -9.31 31.93
N ASP A 417 -5.18 -8.32 31.46
CA ASP A 417 -6.64 -8.31 31.55
C ASP A 417 -7.27 -8.81 30.24
N ARG A 418 -7.74 -10.05 30.25
CA ARG A 418 -8.46 -10.69 29.14
C ARG A 418 -9.96 -10.84 29.43
N THR A 419 -10.50 -10.06 30.37
CA THR A 419 -11.92 -10.10 30.71
C THR A 419 -12.76 -9.61 29.53
N ALA A 420 -13.76 -10.40 29.14
CA ALA A 420 -14.70 -10.01 28.10
C ALA A 420 -15.46 -8.73 28.52
N GLN A 421 -15.54 -7.77 27.62
CA GLN A 421 -16.17 -6.48 27.85
C GLN A 421 -17.23 -6.21 26.78
N THR A 422 -18.27 -5.47 27.14
CA THR A 422 -19.30 -5.05 26.18
C THR A 422 -19.32 -3.54 26.06
N PHE A 423 -19.14 -3.03 24.84
CA PHE A 423 -19.11 -1.60 24.56
C PHE A 423 -20.40 -1.13 23.88
N GLY A 424 -20.82 0.08 24.23
CA GLY A 424 -21.81 0.81 23.46
C GLY A 424 -21.23 1.32 22.15
N PHE A 425 -22.10 1.59 21.19
CA PHE A 425 -21.70 2.10 19.86
C PHE A 425 -20.76 3.30 19.94
N THR A 426 -21.08 4.31 20.72
CA THR A 426 -20.29 5.56 20.83
C THR A 426 -18.94 5.37 21.51
N GLU A 427 -18.79 4.36 22.38
CA GLU A 427 -17.56 4.09 23.14
C GLU A 427 -16.43 3.53 22.27
N LEU A 428 -16.79 3.05 21.07
CA LEU A 428 -15.85 2.44 20.11
C LEU A 428 -15.23 3.44 19.15
N PHE A 429 -15.68 4.69 19.17
CA PHE A 429 -15.06 5.75 18.35
C PHE A 429 -14.10 6.59 19.17
N ALA A 430 -13.03 7.06 18.54
CA ALA A 430 -12.15 8.05 19.14
C ALA A 430 -12.87 9.39 19.26
N GLU A 431 -12.44 10.23 20.20
CA GLU A 431 -13.00 11.57 20.39
C GLU A 431 -12.95 12.37 19.07
N GLY A 432 -14.07 12.96 18.68
CA GLY A 432 -14.21 13.70 17.41
C GLY A 432 -14.29 12.83 16.13
N LYS A 433 -14.27 11.51 16.24
CA LYS A 433 -14.37 10.59 15.09
C LYS A 433 -15.71 9.82 15.03
N ALA A 434 -16.76 10.36 15.60
CA ALA A 434 -18.10 9.77 15.51
C ALA A 434 -18.60 9.75 14.04
N PRO A 435 -19.31 8.69 13.61
CA PRO A 435 -19.85 8.61 12.26
C PRO A 435 -20.92 9.69 12.01
N SER A 436 -21.10 10.07 10.75
CA SER A 436 -22.11 11.07 10.40
C SER A 436 -23.53 10.56 10.73
N PRO A 437 -24.42 11.43 11.23
CA PRO A 437 -25.82 11.05 11.48
C PRO A 437 -26.51 10.49 10.23
N THR A 438 -26.09 10.92 9.04
CA THR A 438 -26.62 10.47 7.76
C THR A 438 -26.39 8.99 7.53
N ILE A 439 -25.18 8.47 7.83
CA ILE A 439 -24.89 7.04 7.61
C ILE A 439 -25.54 6.18 8.68
N VAL A 440 -25.61 6.63 9.93
CA VAL A 440 -26.37 5.95 11.00
C VAL A 440 -27.85 5.88 10.63
N GLY A 441 -28.44 7.00 10.19
CA GLY A 441 -29.82 7.07 9.74
C GLY A 441 -30.12 6.14 8.56
N TRP A 442 -29.21 6.08 7.57
CA TRP A 442 -29.35 5.18 6.44
C TRP A 442 -29.44 3.71 6.88
N VAL A 443 -28.59 3.27 7.80
CA VAL A 443 -28.65 1.88 8.33
C VAL A 443 -29.98 1.65 9.03
N ASN A 444 -30.42 2.57 9.90
CA ASN A 444 -31.69 2.45 10.61
C ASN A 444 -32.89 2.36 9.64
N GLU A 445 -32.92 3.20 8.61
CA GLU A 445 -33.95 3.17 7.56
C GLU A 445 -33.96 1.86 6.78
N GLU A 446 -32.80 1.34 6.41
CA GLU A 446 -32.69 0.09 5.66
C GLU A 446 -33.14 -1.12 6.49
N VAL A 447 -32.82 -1.13 7.80
CA VAL A 447 -33.32 -2.16 8.72
C VAL A 447 -34.81 -2.05 8.94
N ALA A 448 -35.35 -0.82 9.10
CA ALA A 448 -36.79 -0.59 9.27
C ALA A 448 -37.60 -1.03 8.04
N ARG A 449 -37.11 -0.81 6.81
CA ARG A 449 -37.74 -1.29 5.56
C ARG A 449 -37.89 -2.82 5.50
N ARG A 450 -37.06 -3.56 6.27
CA ARG A 450 -37.08 -5.02 6.35
C ARG A 450 -37.80 -5.56 7.58
N GLY A 451 -38.55 -4.70 8.28
CA GLY A 451 -39.37 -5.07 9.43
C GLY A 451 -38.79 -4.70 10.80
N GLY A 452 -37.54 -4.28 10.88
CA GLY A 452 -36.89 -3.89 12.13
C GLY A 452 -37.22 -2.46 12.55
N THR A 453 -38.50 -2.16 12.81
CA THR A 453 -38.99 -0.81 13.09
C THR A 453 -38.51 -0.21 14.41
N SER A 454 -38.07 -1.02 15.36
CA SER A 454 -37.52 -0.59 16.64
C SER A 454 -35.97 -0.59 16.68
N PHE A 455 -35.34 -0.87 15.55
CA PHE A 455 -33.88 -0.90 15.48
C PHE A 455 -33.27 0.50 15.55
N ASP A 456 -32.25 0.63 16.39
CA ASP A 456 -31.39 1.82 16.42
C ASP A 456 -29.92 1.38 16.54
N LEU A 457 -29.13 1.66 15.50
CA LEU A 457 -27.72 1.31 15.45
C LEU A 457 -26.92 1.90 16.63
N ALA A 458 -27.30 3.09 17.09
CA ALA A 458 -26.66 3.76 18.22
C ALA A 458 -26.84 3.02 19.56
N GLN A 459 -27.82 2.11 19.67
CA GLN A 459 -28.08 1.28 20.86
C GLN A 459 -27.47 -0.11 20.76
N VAL A 460 -26.91 -0.48 19.62
CA VAL A 460 -26.26 -1.79 19.45
C VAL A 460 -25.08 -1.93 20.41
N LYS A 461 -25.01 -3.09 21.08
CA LYS A 461 -23.93 -3.46 21.97
C LYS A 461 -22.95 -4.37 21.26
N PHE A 462 -21.67 -4.12 21.44
CA PHE A 462 -20.56 -4.86 20.83
C PHE A 462 -19.77 -5.60 21.90
N PRO A 463 -19.93 -6.92 22.03
CA PRO A 463 -19.10 -7.71 22.92
C PRO A 463 -17.70 -7.88 22.35
N VAL A 464 -16.68 -7.63 23.16
CA VAL A 464 -15.27 -7.88 22.87
C VAL A 464 -14.84 -9.05 23.74
N ASP A 465 -14.74 -10.23 23.11
CA ASP A 465 -14.21 -11.45 23.68
C ASP A 465 -12.83 -11.72 23.07
N PHE A 466 -11.81 -11.63 23.90
CA PHE A 466 -10.42 -11.76 23.42
C PHE A 466 -10.07 -13.15 22.92
N GLU A 467 -10.68 -14.21 23.47
CA GLU A 467 -10.47 -15.58 22.98
C GLU A 467 -11.10 -15.77 21.59
N HIS A 468 -12.26 -15.16 21.37
CA HIS A 468 -12.90 -15.18 20.06
C HIS A 468 -12.11 -14.34 19.04
N LEU A 469 -11.64 -13.15 19.41
CA LEU A 469 -10.77 -12.32 18.56
C LEU A 469 -9.47 -13.04 18.20
N GLU A 470 -8.85 -13.72 19.15
CA GLU A 470 -7.65 -14.53 18.91
C GLU A 470 -7.92 -15.64 17.89
N ARG A 471 -9.02 -16.36 18.03
CA ARG A 471 -9.41 -17.40 17.05
C ARG A 471 -9.62 -16.81 15.67
N THR A 472 -10.26 -15.64 15.57
CA THR A 472 -10.44 -14.93 14.30
C THR A 472 -9.09 -14.54 13.68
N VAL A 473 -8.16 -13.99 14.44
CA VAL A 473 -6.80 -13.64 13.95
C VAL A 473 -6.05 -14.90 13.50
N ARG A 474 -6.07 -15.96 14.31
CA ARG A 474 -5.42 -17.24 13.97
C ARG A 474 -6.00 -17.87 12.70
N SER A 475 -7.32 -17.89 12.56
CA SER A 475 -7.96 -18.48 11.36
C SER A 475 -7.51 -17.83 10.06
N VAL A 476 -7.18 -16.54 10.10
CA VAL A 476 -6.70 -15.78 8.93
C VAL A 476 -5.21 -15.99 8.68
N LEU A 477 -4.38 -15.83 9.72
CA LEU A 477 -2.93 -15.71 9.52
C LEU A 477 -2.13 -16.99 9.79
N GLN A 478 -2.61 -17.89 10.65
CA GLN A 478 -1.86 -19.07 11.07
C GLN A 478 -1.42 -19.98 9.90
N PRO A 479 -2.29 -20.31 8.90
CA PRO A 479 -1.84 -21.16 7.78
C PRO A 479 -0.69 -20.57 6.97
N MET A 480 -0.67 -19.24 6.81
CA MET A 480 0.43 -18.55 6.14
C MET A 480 1.69 -18.52 7.03
N LEU A 481 1.55 -18.21 8.33
CA LEU A 481 2.68 -18.14 9.24
C LEU A 481 3.38 -19.50 9.39
N GLU A 482 2.65 -20.62 9.33
CA GLU A 482 3.22 -21.97 9.32
C GLU A 482 4.10 -22.20 8.08
N VAL A 483 3.62 -21.80 6.90
CA VAL A 483 4.38 -21.90 5.65
C VAL A 483 5.64 -21.02 5.71
N LEU A 484 5.51 -19.76 6.16
CA LEU A 484 6.63 -18.84 6.28
C LEU A 484 7.67 -19.32 7.30
N SER A 485 7.21 -19.95 8.39
CA SER A 485 8.09 -20.57 9.39
C SER A 485 8.91 -21.72 8.80
N GLU A 486 8.31 -22.53 7.92
CA GLU A 486 9.05 -23.57 7.21
C GLU A 486 10.17 -22.97 6.32
N ILE A 487 9.89 -21.90 5.60
CA ILE A 487 10.91 -21.20 4.79
C ILE A 487 12.05 -20.69 5.68
N ILE A 488 11.71 -19.96 6.74
CA ILE A 488 12.68 -19.43 7.70
C ILE A 488 13.59 -20.53 8.24
N TRP A 489 13.02 -21.67 8.59
CA TRP A 489 13.74 -22.82 9.09
C TRP A 489 14.67 -23.44 8.03
N ARG A 490 14.19 -23.61 6.80
CA ARG A 490 14.99 -24.17 5.68
C ARG A 490 16.20 -23.33 5.34
N TYR A 491 16.10 -22.00 5.45
CA TYR A 491 17.23 -21.09 5.26
C TYR A 491 18.19 -21.04 6.47
N ARG A 492 17.91 -21.83 7.52
CA ARG A 492 18.73 -21.86 8.74
C ARG A 492 19.00 -20.47 9.29
N THR A 493 17.94 -19.68 9.41
CA THR A 493 18.00 -18.30 9.83
C THR A 493 18.51 -18.19 11.28
N ASP A 494 19.40 -17.26 11.56
CA ASP A 494 19.99 -17.04 12.87
C ASP A 494 19.09 -16.16 13.76
N VAL A 495 18.44 -15.15 13.15
CA VAL A 495 17.55 -14.17 13.80
C VAL A 495 16.33 -13.92 12.93
N VAL A 496 15.17 -13.84 13.54
CA VAL A 496 13.89 -13.48 12.89
C VAL A 496 13.37 -12.19 13.48
N LEU A 497 13.24 -11.16 12.65
CA LEU A 497 12.61 -9.90 13.02
C LEU A 497 11.13 -9.94 12.61
N VAL A 498 10.24 -9.54 13.50
CA VAL A 498 8.79 -9.48 13.24
C VAL A 498 8.38 -8.01 13.25
N SER A 499 7.93 -7.52 12.10
CA SER A 499 7.64 -6.11 11.82
C SER A 499 6.21 -5.92 11.30
N GLY A 500 5.84 -4.66 11.06
CA GLY A 500 4.52 -4.25 10.62
C GLY A 500 3.51 -4.07 11.76
N ARG A 501 2.47 -3.28 11.56
CA ARG A 501 1.51 -2.95 12.62
C ARG A 501 0.78 -4.17 13.19
N PRO A 502 0.28 -5.14 12.37
CA PRO A 502 -0.35 -6.34 12.87
C PRO A 502 0.57 -7.22 13.73
N SER A 503 1.90 -7.10 13.59
CA SER A 503 2.85 -7.86 14.41
C SER A 503 2.71 -7.61 15.92
N ARG A 504 1.96 -6.59 16.35
CA ARG A 504 1.65 -6.33 17.74
C ARG A 504 0.54 -7.23 18.31
N LEU A 505 -0.19 -7.96 17.46
CA LEU A 505 -1.26 -8.87 17.89
C LEU A 505 -0.66 -10.13 18.57
N PRO A 506 -1.08 -10.47 19.80
CA PRO A 506 -0.54 -11.60 20.56
C PRO A 506 -0.53 -12.93 19.80
N ALA A 507 -1.63 -13.25 19.11
CA ALA A 507 -1.78 -14.48 18.33
C ALA A 507 -0.64 -14.71 17.32
N ILE A 508 -0.06 -13.66 16.75
CA ILE A 508 1.03 -13.78 15.77
C ILE A 508 2.29 -14.32 16.42
N HIS A 509 2.63 -13.82 17.61
CA HIS A 509 3.79 -14.30 18.35
C HIS A 509 3.63 -15.72 18.82
N GLU A 510 2.42 -16.09 19.24
CA GLU A 510 2.12 -17.45 19.64
C GLU A 510 2.24 -18.42 18.46
N CYS A 511 1.63 -18.11 17.30
CA CYS A 511 1.77 -18.91 16.08
C CYS A 511 3.24 -19.09 15.68
N LEU A 512 4.05 -18.04 15.74
CA LEU A 512 5.47 -18.12 15.39
C LEU A 512 6.27 -18.96 16.39
N ARG A 513 6.00 -18.86 17.70
CA ARG A 513 6.63 -19.68 18.74
C ARG A 513 6.26 -21.15 18.59
N GLU A 514 5.02 -21.45 18.21
CA GLU A 514 4.54 -22.81 17.96
C GLU A 514 5.19 -23.42 16.71
N ALA A 515 5.37 -22.63 15.64
CA ALA A 515 5.82 -23.12 14.35
C ALA A 515 7.36 -23.10 14.17
N LEU A 516 8.08 -22.20 14.85
CA LEU A 516 9.53 -22.05 14.72
C LEU A 516 10.28 -22.70 15.88
N PRO A 517 11.07 -23.75 15.66
CA PRO A 517 11.90 -24.37 16.70
C PRO A 517 13.17 -23.54 16.99
N MET A 518 12.97 -22.30 17.44
CA MET A 518 14.04 -21.33 17.75
C MET A 518 13.90 -20.85 19.19
N TYR A 519 15.01 -20.47 19.81
CA TYR A 519 14.95 -19.80 21.11
C TYR A 519 14.20 -18.47 20.99
N ASN A 520 13.38 -18.15 21.99
CA ASN A 520 12.56 -16.94 21.99
C ASN A 520 13.36 -15.65 21.77
N GLY A 521 14.59 -15.55 22.28
CA GLY A 521 15.46 -14.39 22.07
C GLY A 521 15.99 -14.22 20.62
N ARG A 522 15.73 -15.17 19.73
CA ARG A 522 16.07 -15.10 18.30
C ARG A 522 14.89 -14.73 17.42
N ILE A 523 13.68 -14.76 17.96
CA ILE A 523 12.47 -14.18 17.37
C ILE A 523 12.29 -12.83 18.05
N VAL A 524 12.50 -11.75 17.30
CA VAL A 524 12.55 -10.38 17.83
C VAL A 524 11.34 -9.60 17.33
N PRO A 525 10.28 -9.47 18.14
CA PRO A 525 9.19 -8.54 17.86
C PRO A 525 9.72 -7.11 17.95
N LEU A 526 9.66 -6.36 16.86
CA LEU A 526 10.29 -5.05 16.80
C LEU A 526 9.64 -4.02 17.73
N HIS A 527 8.34 -4.14 18.03
CA HIS A 527 7.67 -3.27 19.00
C HIS A 527 8.15 -3.48 20.46
N HIS A 528 8.80 -4.59 20.77
CA HIS A 528 9.47 -4.84 22.05
C HIS A 528 10.97 -4.56 22.01
N PHE A 529 11.52 -4.27 20.81
CA PHE A 529 12.96 -4.08 20.65
C PHE A 529 13.39 -2.71 21.19
N HIS A 530 14.33 -2.75 22.15
CA HIS A 530 14.94 -1.54 22.71
C HIS A 530 15.93 -0.95 21.72
N VAL A 531 15.47 0.02 20.95
CA VAL A 531 16.22 0.62 19.84
C VAL A 531 17.16 1.74 20.29
N GLY A 532 16.87 2.33 21.46
CA GLY A 532 17.63 3.43 22.04
C GLY A 532 17.17 4.82 21.58
N HIS A 533 17.81 5.85 22.15
CA HIS A 533 17.38 7.24 21.98
C HIS A 533 17.66 7.87 20.61
N TRP A 534 18.39 7.20 19.75
CA TRP A 534 18.67 7.68 18.39
C TRP A 534 17.45 7.58 17.45
N TYR A 535 16.54 6.64 17.75
CA TYR A 535 15.40 6.33 16.91
C TYR A 535 14.30 7.39 17.05
N PRO A 536 13.78 7.98 15.96
CA PRO A 536 12.82 9.09 16.04
C PRO A 536 11.42 8.68 16.51
N PHE A 537 11.00 7.43 16.23
CA PHE A 537 9.66 6.90 16.54
C PHE A 537 9.73 5.89 17.69
N ARG A 538 10.34 6.29 18.79
CA ARG A 538 10.44 5.49 20.02
C ARG A 538 9.38 5.87 21.04
N ASP A 539 9.00 4.89 21.85
CA ASP A 539 8.21 5.12 23.08
C ASP A 539 9.07 5.73 24.21
N PHE A 540 8.45 5.93 25.36
CA PHE A 540 9.14 6.45 26.57
C PHE A 540 10.19 5.47 27.14
N GLN A 541 10.07 4.17 26.81
CA GLN A 541 11.06 3.14 27.21
C GLN A 541 12.16 2.96 26.17
N ALA A 542 12.25 3.83 25.17
CA ALA A 542 13.20 3.74 24.06
C ALA A 542 13.05 2.47 23.22
N ARG A 543 11.85 1.88 23.16
CA ARG A 543 11.47 0.81 22.23
C ARG A 543 10.85 1.42 20.96
N ILE A 544 10.76 0.64 19.91
CA ILE A 544 10.07 1.04 18.68
C ILE A 544 8.57 1.13 18.97
N ASP A 545 8.01 2.32 18.85
CA ASP A 545 6.58 2.57 19.13
C ASP A 545 5.69 1.94 18.05
N ASP A 546 5.94 2.25 16.78
CA ASP A 546 5.26 1.60 15.65
C ASP A 546 6.28 0.90 14.74
N PRO A 547 6.24 -0.43 14.64
CA PRO A 547 7.16 -1.20 13.80
C PRO A 547 7.13 -0.81 12.32
N LYS A 548 6.03 -0.27 11.82
CA LYS A 548 5.91 0.18 10.43
C LYS A 548 6.91 1.31 10.09
N THR A 549 7.33 2.10 11.08
CA THR A 549 8.30 3.19 10.90
C THR A 549 9.71 2.67 10.59
N THR A 550 9.99 1.38 10.84
CA THR A 550 11.32 0.79 10.63
C THR A 550 11.76 0.77 9.17
N ALA A 551 10.82 0.63 8.23
CA ALA A 551 11.13 0.67 6.82
C ALA A 551 11.71 2.04 6.39
N ALA A 552 11.07 3.14 6.77
CA ALA A 552 11.53 4.49 6.42
C ALA A 552 12.84 4.86 7.12
N VAL A 553 12.95 4.57 8.44
CA VAL A 553 14.18 4.85 9.20
C VAL A 553 15.33 3.98 8.74
N GLY A 554 15.06 2.72 8.44
CA GLY A 554 16.06 1.76 7.95
C GLY A 554 16.60 2.14 6.57
N ALA A 555 15.74 2.59 5.66
CA ALA A 555 16.17 3.09 4.36
C ALA A 555 17.09 4.32 4.50
N MET A 556 16.74 5.25 5.38
CA MET A 556 17.61 6.39 5.69
C MET A 556 18.96 5.94 6.30
N VAL A 557 18.94 5.00 7.24
CA VAL A 557 20.16 4.45 7.85
C VAL A 557 21.02 3.78 6.79
N SER A 558 20.43 3.00 5.89
CA SER A 558 21.14 2.29 4.83
C SER A 558 21.89 3.24 3.88
N VAL A 559 21.23 4.31 3.46
CA VAL A 559 21.87 5.34 2.60
C VAL A 559 22.98 6.09 3.35
N LEU A 560 22.78 6.39 4.63
CA LEU A 560 23.80 7.06 5.45
C LEU A 560 24.95 6.13 5.80
N ALA A 561 24.74 4.82 5.90
CA ALA A 561 25.76 3.83 6.24
C ALA A 561 26.81 3.60 5.14
N GLU A 562 26.58 4.08 3.93
CA GLU A 562 27.57 4.05 2.85
C GLU A 562 28.72 5.08 3.05
N GLY A 563 29.25 5.14 4.27
CA GLY A 563 30.41 5.98 4.63
C GLY A 563 30.08 7.21 5.49
N GLY A 564 28.81 7.42 5.88
CA GLY A 564 28.38 8.57 6.67
C GLY A 564 28.10 8.27 8.15
N ILE A 565 28.19 7.01 8.59
CA ILE A 565 27.93 6.59 9.98
C ILE A 565 29.19 5.96 10.57
N GLU A 566 29.66 6.52 11.69
CA GLU A 566 30.80 5.96 12.43
C GLU A 566 30.45 4.59 13.04
N GLY A 567 31.33 3.61 12.87
CA GLY A 567 31.17 2.26 13.40
C GLY A 567 30.11 1.39 12.72
N PHE A 568 29.52 1.87 11.61
CA PHE A 568 28.55 1.09 10.84
C PHE A 568 28.67 1.42 9.34
N ASN A 569 29.31 0.54 8.59
CA ASN A 569 29.46 0.66 7.15
C ASN A 569 28.73 -0.51 6.47
N LEU A 570 27.62 -0.19 5.77
CA LEU A 570 26.77 -1.16 5.08
C LEU A 570 26.80 -0.88 3.59
N ARG A 571 27.24 -1.85 2.80
CA ARG A 571 27.35 -1.72 1.34
C ARG A 571 26.09 -2.25 0.67
N GLY A 572 25.17 -1.32 0.35
CA GLY A 572 23.89 -1.62 -0.26
C GLY A 572 23.90 -1.87 -1.77
N ASP A 573 25.03 -1.65 -2.45
CA ASP A 573 25.17 -1.78 -3.91
C ASP A 573 24.71 -3.15 -4.45
N ARG A 574 24.89 -4.24 -3.70
CA ARG A 574 24.40 -5.58 -4.08
C ARG A 574 22.87 -5.75 -3.98
N MET A 575 22.20 -4.88 -3.22
CA MET A 575 20.73 -4.89 -3.06
C MET A 575 20.00 -4.10 -4.17
N ARG A 576 20.73 -3.31 -4.95
CA ARG A 576 20.14 -2.44 -6.00
C ARG A 576 19.57 -3.23 -7.17
N HIS A 577 20.12 -4.41 -7.48
CA HIS A 577 19.69 -5.27 -8.58
C HIS A 577 18.79 -6.39 -8.04
N LEU A 578 17.52 -6.08 -7.89
CA LEU A 578 16.54 -7.07 -7.45
C LEU A 578 16.25 -8.06 -8.59
N LYS A 579 16.43 -9.34 -8.27
CA LYS A 579 16.12 -10.44 -9.19
C LYS A 579 14.65 -10.76 -9.16
N SER A 580 14.13 -11.27 -10.29
CA SER A 580 12.78 -11.83 -10.34
C SER A 580 12.68 -13.08 -9.45
N THR A 581 11.58 -13.19 -8.72
CA THR A 581 11.26 -14.39 -7.93
C THR A 581 10.33 -15.35 -8.71
N ALA A 582 9.87 -14.96 -9.89
CA ALA A 582 9.01 -15.79 -10.72
C ALA A 582 9.79 -16.92 -11.40
N ARG A 583 9.61 -18.14 -10.88
CA ARG A 583 10.22 -19.37 -11.45
C ARG A 583 9.17 -20.26 -12.11
N TYR A 584 7.94 -20.20 -11.65
CA TYR A 584 6.80 -20.98 -12.15
C TYR A 584 5.64 -20.04 -12.39
N ILE A 585 5.09 -20.00 -13.59
CA ILE A 585 3.94 -19.17 -13.97
C ILE A 585 2.78 -20.09 -14.37
N GLY A 586 1.58 -19.77 -13.90
CA GLY A 586 0.40 -20.54 -14.21
C GLY A 586 -0.90 -19.88 -13.74
N LYS A 587 -1.98 -20.64 -13.85
CA LYS A 587 -3.31 -20.22 -13.44
C LYS A 587 -3.47 -20.38 -11.93
N LEU A 588 -4.01 -19.35 -11.29
CA LEU A 588 -4.35 -19.38 -9.87
C LEU A 588 -5.70 -20.05 -9.64
N ASP A 589 -5.74 -20.90 -8.63
CA ASP A 589 -6.99 -21.45 -8.08
C ASP A 589 -7.68 -20.48 -7.10
N GLY A 590 -8.84 -20.89 -6.56
CA GLY A 590 -9.58 -20.11 -5.57
C GLY A 590 -8.83 -19.88 -4.25
N SER A 591 -7.81 -20.69 -3.94
CA SER A 591 -6.97 -20.57 -2.73
C SER A 591 -5.72 -19.70 -2.95
N GLY A 592 -5.50 -19.16 -4.16
CA GLY A 592 -4.32 -18.37 -4.49
C GLY A 592 -3.06 -19.21 -4.72
N ARG A 593 -3.21 -20.47 -5.19
CA ARG A 593 -2.11 -21.38 -5.53
C ARG A 593 -2.11 -21.68 -7.01
N ILE A 594 -1.00 -22.19 -7.52
CA ILE A 594 -0.89 -22.71 -8.88
C ILE A 594 -0.78 -24.24 -8.78
N PRO A 595 -1.86 -24.99 -9.10
CA PRO A 595 -1.81 -26.45 -9.18
C PRO A 595 -0.76 -26.94 -10.17
N ALA A 596 -0.32 -28.19 -10.04
CA ALA A 596 0.69 -28.75 -10.92
C ALA A 596 0.22 -28.77 -12.38
N GLU A 597 -1.04 -29.13 -12.63
CA GLU A 597 -1.70 -29.18 -13.94
C GLU A 597 -1.93 -27.80 -14.57
N ASP A 598 -2.01 -26.75 -13.75
CA ASP A 598 -2.20 -25.35 -14.18
C ASP A 598 -0.86 -24.58 -14.22
N THR A 599 0.29 -25.24 -14.05
CA THR A 599 1.62 -24.64 -14.21
C THR A 599 2.01 -24.65 -15.69
N TYR A 600 1.98 -23.48 -16.34
CA TYR A 600 2.19 -23.35 -17.79
C TYR A 600 3.66 -23.17 -18.17
N TYR A 601 4.41 -22.49 -17.34
CA TYR A 601 5.84 -22.24 -17.52
C TYR A 601 6.58 -22.58 -16.23
N ALA A 602 7.65 -23.35 -16.34
CA ALA A 602 8.43 -23.85 -15.21
C ALA A 602 9.93 -23.55 -15.37
N ASP A 603 10.65 -23.54 -14.25
CA ASP A 603 12.09 -23.36 -14.16
C ASP A 603 12.61 -22.12 -14.90
N LEU A 604 11.86 -21.02 -14.79
CA LEU A 604 12.15 -19.77 -15.49
C LEU A 604 13.36 -19.05 -14.89
N ASP A 605 14.16 -18.45 -15.75
CA ASP A 605 15.15 -17.46 -15.43
C ASP A 605 14.81 -16.15 -16.13
N LEU A 606 14.01 -15.30 -15.46
CA LEU A 606 13.58 -14.02 -16.01
C LEU A 606 14.62 -12.91 -15.83
N ASP A 607 15.72 -13.16 -15.12
CA ASP A 607 16.82 -12.21 -14.99
C ASP A 607 17.73 -12.23 -16.22
N ASP A 608 17.73 -13.32 -16.97
CA ASP A 608 18.42 -13.41 -18.27
C ASP A 608 17.57 -12.70 -19.35
N GLU A 609 17.94 -11.48 -19.68
CA GLU A 609 17.22 -10.62 -20.66
C GLU A 609 17.26 -11.18 -22.09
N SER A 610 18.16 -12.11 -22.40
CA SER A 610 18.24 -12.78 -23.70
C SER A 610 17.20 -13.88 -23.90
N LYS A 611 16.67 -14.46 -22.82
CA LYS A 611 15.73 -15.58 -22.85
C LYS A 611 14.27 -15.14 -22.94
N ASN A 612 13.48 -15.79 -23.75
CA ASN A 612 12.02 -15.71 -23.75
C ASN A 612 11.41 -16.76 -22.81
N LEU A 613 10.08 -16.74 -22.66
CA LEU A 613 9.37 -17.89 -22.10
C LEU A 613 9.55 -19.14 -22.98
N PRO A 614 9.48 -20.35 -22.42
CA PRO A 614 9.43 -21.58 -23.19
C PRO A 614 8.31 -21.55 -24.22
N ASP A 615 8.50 -22.23 -25.37
CA ASP A 615 7.49 -22.35 -26.42
C ASP A 615 6.39 -23.33 -26.00
N SER A 616 5.54 -22.89 -25.07
CA SER A 616 4.43 -23.66 -24.52
C SER A 616 3.15 -22.83 -24.61
N ALA A 617 2.07 -23.49 -25.04
CA ALA A 617 0.75 -22.91 -25.11
C ALA A 617 -0.17 -23.56 -24.07
N PHE A 618 -1.18 -22.83 -23.60
CA PHE A 618 -2.18 -23.33 -22.68
C PHE A 618 -3.60 -22.95 -23.13
N ASP A 619 -4.58 -23.68 -22.61
CA ASP A 619 -5.98 -23.47 -22.96
C ASP A 619 -6.61 -22.33 -22.13
N PHE A 620 -7.11 -21.32 -22.82
CA PHE A 620 -7.98 -20.30 -22.24
C PHE A 620 -9.45 -20.66 -22.50
N ARG A 621 -10.24 -20.79 -21.44
CA ARG A 621 -11.66 -21.13 -21.49
C ARG A 621 -12.58 -20.06 -20.89
N GLY A 622 -12.02 -18.94 -20.44
CA GLY A 622 -12.72 -17.84 -19.80
C GLY A 622 -11.78 -17.03 -18.94
N VAL A 623 -12.30 -16.01 -18.26
CA VAL A 623 -11.50 -15.15 -17.40
C VAL A 623 -10.67 -15.96 -16.42
N MET A 624 -9.35 -15.75 -16.43
CA MET A 624 -8.44 -16.44 -15.52
C MET A 624 -7.41 -15.51 -14.92
N ALA A 625 -7.07 -15.74 -13.65
CA ALA A 625 -5.97 -15.10 -12.99
C ALA A 625 -4.68 -15.90 -13.24
N LEU A 626 -3.64 -15.22 -13.68
CA LEU A 626 -2.29 -15.74 -13.81
C LEU A 626 -1.41 -15.20 -12.71
N GLY A 627 -0.59 -16.05 -12.14
CA GLY A 627 0.36 -15.69 -11.09
C GLY A 627 1.67 -16.42 -11.25
N PHE A 628 2.55 -16.23 -10.29
CA PHE A 628 3.83 -16.91 -10.23
C PHE A 628 4.14 -17.40 -8.82
N ARG A 629 5.03 -18.38 -8.72
CA ARG A 629 5.66 -18.84 -7.48
C ARG A 629 7.15 -19.08 -7.68
N GLN A 630 7.88 -19.05 -6.59
CA GLN A 630 9.33 -19.23 -6.60
C GLN A 630 9.73 -20.71 -6.51
N PHE A 631 8.95 -21.53 -5.82
CA PHE A 631 9.28 -22.93 -5.57
C PHE A 631 8.53 -23.90 -6.48
N PRO A 632 9.09 -25.10 -6.75
CA PRO A 632 8.46 -26.10 -7.60
C PRO A 632 7.18 -26.70 -7.00
N ASN A 633 7.08 -26.72 -5.67
CA ASN A 633 5.97 -27.37 -4.97
C ASN A 633 4.66 -26.57 -5.13
N PRO A 634 3.55 -27.18 -5.64
CA PRO A 634 2.26 -26.52 -5.83
C PRO A 634 1.57 -26.05 -4.55
N TRP A 635 1.97 -26.56 -3.38
CA TRP A 635 1.41 -26.17 -2.10
C TRP A 635 1.81 -24.75 -1.64
N TRP A 636 2.87 -24.20 -2.25
CA TRP A 636 3.31 -22.86 -1.94
C TRP A 636 2.31 -21.83 -2.47
N PRO A 637 1.99 -20.78 -1.70
CA PRO A 637 1.17 -19.70 -2.21
C PRO A 637 1.86 -19.04 -3.41
N ALA A 638 1.05 -18.56 -4.33
CA ALA A 638 1.50 -17.87 -5.52
C ALA A 638 1.05 -16.41 -5.49
N THR A 639 1.87 -15.56 -6.09
CA THR A 639 1.59 -14.13 -6.23
C THR A 639 0.84 -13.89 -7.53
N ARG A 640 -0.32 -13.21 -7.45
CA ARG A 640 -1.09 -12.81 -8.64
C ARG A 640 -0.34 -11.76 -9.43
N LEU A 641 -0.39 -11.84 -10.77
CA LEU A 641 0.28 -10.89 -11.64
C LEU A 641 -0.64 -10.34 -12.73
N TYR A 642 -1.32 -11.22 -13.48
CA TYR A 642 -2.17 -10.84 -14.60
C TYR A 642 -3.58 -11.42 -14.49
N THR A 643 -4.50 -10.73 -15.14
CA THR A 643 -5.78 -11.31 -15.55
C THR A 643 -5.80 -11.41 -17.08
N LEU A 644 -6.08 -12.60 -17.57
CA LEU A 644 -6.35 -12.86 -18.97
C LEU A 644 -7.87 -12.90 -19.17
N ASP A 645 -8.38 -12.03 -20.05
CA ASP A 645 -9.81 -11.85 -20.29
C ASP A 645 -10.08 -11.49 -21.75
N TYR A 646 -11.34 -11.49 -22.16
CA TYR A 646 -11.76 -10.94 -23.44
C TYR A 646 -11.66 -9.40 -23.43
N VAL A 647 -11.34 -8.81 -24.59
CA VAL A 647 -11.25 -7.36 -24.73
C VAL A 647 -12.62 -6.71 -24.51
N THR A 648 -13.68 -7.33 -24.99
CA THR A 648 -15.07 -6.87 -24.84
C THR A 648 -16.03 -8.05 -24.69
N ASP A 649 -17.23 -7.78 -24.16
CA ASP A 649 -18.32 -8.77 -24.08
C ASP A 649 -18.77 -9.25 -25.47
N GLN A 650 -18.65 -8.42 -26.50
CA GLN A 650 -18.93 -8.79 -27.88
C GLN A 650 -17.94 -9.84 -28.39
N GLU A 651 -16.66 -9.66 -28.11
CA GLU A 651 -15.63 -10.66 -28.44
C GLU A 651 -15.82 -11.96 -27.67
N ARG A 652 -16.22 -11.89 -26.41
CA ARG A 652 -16.59 -13.05 -25.58
C ARG A 652 -17.74 -13.85 -26.21
N ALA A 653 -18.79 -13.15 -26.64
CA ALA A 653 -19.93 -13.78 -27.30
C ALA A 653 -19.57 -14.38 -28.68
N ARG A 654 -18.69 -13.70 -29.44
CA ARG A 654 -18.23 -14.12 -30.77
C ARG A 654 -17.41 -15.41 -30.74
N LEU A 655 -16.54 -15.56 -29.73
CA LEU A 655 -15.55 -16.64 -29.64
C LEU A 655 -16.08 -17.93 -29.01
N ASN A 656 -17.34 -17.99 -28.62
CA ASN A 656 -17.97 -19.14 -27.96
C ASN A 656 -17.14 -19.69 -26.78
N PRO A 657 -17.46 -19.37 -25.53
CA PRO A 657 -16.67 -19.73 -24.34
C PRO A 657 -16.51 -21.25 -24.13
N MET A 658 -17.24 -22.08 -24.85
CA MET A 658 -17.09 -23.55 -24.78
C MET A 658 -15.92 -24.08 -25.60
N THR A 659 -15.36 -23.29 -26.53
CA THR A 659 -14.23 -23.72 -27.36
C THR A 659 -12.95 -23.14 -26.76
N PRO A 660 -11.96 -23.98 -26.37
CA PRO A 660 -10.72 -23.47 -25.82
C PRO A 660 -9.93 -22.66 -26.86
N ILE A 661 -9.32 -21.57 -26.39
CA ILE A 661 -8.39 -20.78 -27.18
C ILE A 661 -6.99 -21.14 -26.70
N SER A 662 -6.16 -21.65 -27.59
CA SER A 662 -4.75 -21.92 -27.31
C SER A 662 -3.99 -20.57 -27.22
N VAL A 663 -3.40 -20.26 -26.07
CA VAL A 663 -2.70 -19.00 -25.82
C VAL A 663 -1.24 -19.28 -25.52
N ARG A 664 -0.36 -18.46 -26.11
CA ARG A 664 1.07 -18.43 -25.81
C ARG A 664 1.46 -17.03 -25.38
N LEU A 665 2.21 -16.95 -24.29
CA LEU A 665 2.74 -15.70 -23.79
C LEU A 665 4.23 -15.56 -24.15
N ALA A 666 4.67 -14.31 -24.23
CA ALA A 666 6.07 -13.95 -24.37
C ALA A 666 6.42 -12.81 -23.41
N ARG A 667 7.69 -12.63 -23.16
CA ARG A 667 8.20 -11.46 -22.43
C ARG A 667 8.14 -10.22 -23.34
N LYS A 668 7.67 -9.11 -22.79
CA LYS A 668 7.67 -7.82 -23.51
C LYS A 668 9.10 -7.40 -23.84
N GLN A 669 9.33 -6.99 -25.07
CA GLN A 669 10.63 -6.58 -25.56
C GLN A 669 10.78 -5.07 -25.53
N ARG A 670 11.95 -4.58 -25.12
CA ARG A 670 12.37 -3.19 -25.18
C ARG A 670 13.77 -3.12 -25.82
N GLY A 671 13.84 -2.68 -27.07
CA GLY A 671 15.07 -2.76 -27.85
C GLY A 671 15.49 -4.23 -28.05
N GLN A 672 16.69 -4.59 -27.62
CA GLN A 672 17.17 -5.98 -27.66
C GLN A 672 16.85 -6.78 -26.39
N ASP A 673 16.50 -6.10 -25.30
CA ASP A 673 16.29 -6.69 -23.98
C ASP A 673 14.84 -7.08 -23.74
N ARG A 674 14.62 -8.15 -22.99
CA ARG A 674 13.31 -8.60 -22.56
C ARG A 674 13.06 -8.20 -21.11
N LEU A 675 11.95 -7.51 -20.86
CA LEU A 675 11.58 -7.11 -19.52
C LEU A 675 11.20 -8.32 -18.68
N SER A 676 11.66 -8.36 -17.41
CA SER A 676 11.58 -9.57 -16.57
C SER A 676 10.17 -10.13 -16.42
N GLU A 677 9.26 -9.41 -15.78
CA GLU A 677 7.90 -9.89 -15.46
C GLU A 677 6.81 -9.25 -16.33
N ASP A 678 7.18 -8.48 -17.36
CA ASP A 678 6.23 -7.92 -18.32
C ASP A 678 5.91 -8.95 -19.41
N LEU A 679 4.69 -9.44 -19.37
CA LEU A 679 4.21 -10.43 -20.32
C LEU A 679 3.26 -9.82 -21.34
N VAL A 680 3.24 -10.42 -22.53
CA VAL A 680 2.33 -10.08 -23.61
C VAL A 680 1.77 -11.36 -24.22
N ILE A 681 0.59 -11.29 -24.82
CA ILE A 681 0.06 -12.36 -25.63
C ILE A 681 0.87 -12.39 -26.93
N GLU A 682 1.66 -13.43 -27.13
CA GLU A 682 2.39 -13.63 -28.37
C GLU A 682 1.46 -14.20 -29.45
N GLU A 683 0.70 -15.19 -29.07
CA GLU A 683 -0.23 -15.88 -29.95
C GLU A 683 -1.51 -16.32 -29.23
N ALA A 684 -2.63 -16.24 -29.92
CA ALA A 684 -3.90 -16.84 -29.50
C ALA A 684 -4.61 -17.42 -30.72
N ARG A 685 -4.93 -18.72 -30.67
CA ARG A 685 -5.56 -19.46 -31.77
C ARG A 685 -6.76 -20.25 -31.28
N THR A 686 -7.85 -20.20 -32.02
CA THR A 686 -8.98 -21.12 -31.84
C THR A 686 -8.68 -22.47 -32.49
N SER A 687 -9.38 -23.52 -32.03
CA SER A 687 -9.24 -24.85 -32.65
C SER A 687 -9.51 -24.80 -34.14
N PRO A 688 -8.80 -25.59 -34.98
CA PRO A 688 -8.98 -25.63 -36.45
C PRO A 688 -10.40 -25.91 -36.93
N GLU A 689 -11.20 -26.59 -36.13
CA GLU A 689 -12.60 -26.92 -36.41
C GLU A 689 -13.54 -25.72 -36.45
N SER A 690 -13.19 -24.60 -35.81
CA SER A 690 -14.03 -23.38 -35.72
C SER A 690 -13.80 -22.36 -36.85
N GLY A 691 -12.83 -22.59 -37.73
CA GLY A 691 -12.51 -21.72 -38.89
C GLY A 691 -11.87 -20.36 -38.54
N LEU A 692 -11.70 -20.03 -37.27
CA LEU A 692 -11.09 -18.78 -36.81
C LEU A 692 -9.59 -18.99 -36.53
N LYS A 693 -8.74 -18.39 -37.34
CA LYS A 693 -7.28 -18.64 -37.31
C LYS A 693 -6.51 -17.76 -36.30
N GLN A 694 -7.02 -16.64 -35.87
CA GLN A 694 -6.35 -15.76 -34.92
C GLN A 694 -7.35 -15.08 -33.97
N ALA A 695 -7.11 -15.18 -32.66
CA ALA A 695 -7.91 -14.57 -31.60
C ALA A 695 -7.09 -13.58 -30.74
N LYS A 696 -5.84 -13.24 -31.13
CA LYS A 696 -4.95 -12.39 -30.33
C LYS A 696 -5.56 -11.02 -30.03
N GLY A 697 -6.23 -10.38 -30.99
CA GLY A 697 -6.89 -9.08 -30.81
C GLY A 697 -8.17 -9.12 -29.95
N SER A 698 -8.68 -10.33 -29.65
CA SER A 698 -9.89 -10.53 -28.86
C SER A 698 -9.62 -10.80 -27.38
N LEU A 699 -8.36 -11.02 -27.02
CA LEU A 699 -7.92 -11.26 -25.64
C LEU A 699 -7.03 -10.12 -25.13
N ALA A 700 -7.19 -9.80 -23.85
CA ALA A 700 -6.38 -8.82 -23.13
C ALA A 700 -5.68 -9.49 -21.96
N LEU A 701 -4.37 -9.24 -21.82
CA LEU A 701 -3.57 -9.58 -20.65
C LEU A 701 -3.37 -8.30 -19.83
N LYS A 702 -4.11 -8.18 -18.72
CA LYS A 702 -4.09 -6.98 -17.88
C LYS A 702 -3.30 -7.23 -16.62
N LEU A 703 -2.33 -6.37 -16.31
CA LEU A 703 -1.64 -6.40 -15.02
C LEU A 703 -2.68 -6.16 -13.92
N GLN A 704 -2.79 -7.09 -12.97
CA GLN A 704 -3.74 -7.02 -11.88
C GLN A 704 -3.25 -7.89 -10.72
N THR A 705 -2.72 -7.26 -9.70
CA THR A 705 -2.12 -7.95 -8.55
C THR A 705 -3.07 -8.10 -7.37
N LEU A 706 -4.19 -7.35 -7.35
CA LEU A 706 -5.26 -7.55 -6.37
C LEU A 706 -6.19 -8.69 -6.75
N ARG A 707 -6.66 -9.43 -5.73
CA ARG A 707 -7.56 -10.58 -5.90
C ARG A 707 -8.94 -10.16 -6.39
N ASP A 708 -9.48 -9.07 -5.85
CA ASP A 708 -10.83 -8.62 -6.15
C ASP A 708 -10.86 -7.67 -7.34
N SER A 709 -11.56 -8.06 -8.39
CA SER A 709 -11.76 -7.24 -9.60
C SER A 709 -12.54 -5.95 -9.30
N GLU A 710 -13.40 -5.96 -8.27
CA GLU A 710 -14.22 -4.81 -7.89
C GLU A 710 -13.44 -3.78 -7.07
N GLY A 711 -12.35 -4.20 -6.41
CA GLY A 711 -11.50 -3.34 -5.60
C GLY A 711 -11.45 -3.73 -4.13
N TYR A 712 -10.70 -2.97 -3.36
CA TYR A 712 -10.49 -3.20 -1.94
C TYR A 712 -11.79 -2.97 -1.14
N TRP A 713 -12.09 -3.82 -0.16
CA TRP A 713 -13.35 -3.80 0.59
C TRP A 713 -13.65 -2.44 1.27
N LEU A 714 -12.62 -1.72 1.69
CA LEU A 714 -12.79 -0.40 2.30
C LEU A 714 -13.26 0.66 1.27
N ASP A 715 -12.87 0.51 0.00
CA ASP A 715 -13.25 1.44 -1.07
C ASP A 715 -14.56 1.05 -1.76
N THR A 716 -14.95 -0.21 -1.68
CA THR A 716 -16.21 -0.71 -2.25
C THR A 716 -17.33 -0.83 -1.24
N GLY A 717 -16.99 -0.95 0.05
CA GLY A 717 -17.91 -1.26 1.13
C GLY A 717 -18.43 -2.71 1.09
N ILE A 718 -17.87 -3.57 0.24
CA ILE A 718 -18.24 -5.00 0.19
C ILE A 718 -17.56 -5.69 1.37
N LEU A 719 -18.35 -5.96 2.41
CA LEU A 719 -17.86 -6.52 3.66
C LEU A 719 -18.19 -8.01 3.80
N LYS A 720 -19.13 -8.54 3.00
CA LYS A 720 -19.49 -9.95 3.00
C LYS A 720 -19.38 -10.47 1.56
N GLN A 721 -18.48 -11.43 1.36
CA GLN A 721 -18.43 -12.16 0.09
C GLN A 721 -19.64 -13.08 0.00
N SER A 722 -20.28 -13.13 -1.17
CA SER A 722 -21.45 -13.96 -1.48
C SER A 722 -21.09 -15.44 -1.55
#